data_e6fed8775ce2ae9a96da3c9ea7a8c0ac
#
_entry.id   e6fed8775ce2ae9a96da3c9ea7a8c0ac
#
_cell.length_a   1.000
_cell.length_b   1.000
_cell.length_c   1.000
_cell.angle_alpha   90.00
_cell.angle_beta   90.00
_cell.angle_gamma   90.00
#
_symmetry.space_group_name_H-M   'P 1'
#
loop_
_entity.id
_entity.type
_entity.pdbx_description
1 polymer ?
#
loop_
_entity_poly.entity_id
_entity_poly.type
_entity_poly.pdbx_seq_one_letter_code
_entity_poly.pdbx_strand_id
1 'polypeptide(L)'
;IIVDRWGIPHIRAGSEADLFFVQGFNVARDRLWQIDLWRKRGLGLLAADFGPGFLAQDHASRLFLYRGDMAAEWAAYGAGARGACTAFVAGINAYVGLVEAEPGRLPPEFGMAGTRPARWEPEDVVRIRSHGLTRNALSEVLRAHVLARSDAATDALRKLVDPPVEAVAEDGIDLAAVPLEVLTVFKLATAGLTLSPERLACPPGEAWRWTTVTDLGEVLRDQEMTGSNNWVVDGAHTETGRPILANDPHRAHSVPSLRYLVHLTAPGLDVIGAGEPVIPGVSLGHNGTAAFGLTIFYSDQEDVYVYETAPEDPRSYRYGDGFEPMRRVDERFVVRGSDDVVLPLWFTRHGPVLLDQPAEQRAYAVRSVWFEPGSSAYLRSLDSMRQTSLPAFQASMRGWGVPSSNHVYADISGTIAWVPAGWTPVRPNWTGLLPVPGDGRYEWSGMLDMDLLPRVVDPPTGFIATANEMNLPVGYPHQVGHEWVDRSRISRIDEVLSTGGPHSVAAACALQTDTLSVPARRMGRLVAALPETAPTRLLAGWDHHLDAASGPAALFEVWWSRHLKPALFARLVPDPALRALMVPGDVDAILAVLEAPDARFGSNPAQDRDALLATTLEAAFADCMARLGQDTSGWAWGRLHHAAFEHPLAGFAGAGFAG
;
A
#
# COMPACT_ATOMS: atom_id res chain seq x y z
N ILE A 1 -5.73 -32.62 -2.94
CA ILE A 1 -6.37 -31.35 -2.54
C ILE A 1 -7.74 -31.67 -1.98
N ILE A 2 -8.05 -31.19 -0.79
CA ILE A 2 -9.38 -31.21 -0.20
C ILE A 2 -9.79 -29.75 -0.04
N VAL A 3 -10.97 -29.37 -0.53
CA VAL A 3 -11.51 -28.04 -0.35
C VAL A 3 -12.57 -28.11 0.74
N ASP A 4 -12.44 -27.30 1.79
CA ASP A 4 -13.36 -27.30 2.91
C ASP A 4 -14.64 -26.46 2.61
N ARG A 5 -15.54 -26.38 3.59
CA ARG A 5 -16.80 -25.63 3.45
C ARG A 5 -16.62 -24.11 3.25
N TRP A 6 -15.44 -23.58 3.56
CA TRP A 6 -15.09 -22.18 3.38
C TRP A 6 -14.38 -21.90 2.05
N GLY A 7 -14.18 -22.96 1.22
CA GLY A 7 -13.44 -22.88 -0.02
C GLY A 7 -11.93 -22.88 0.15
N ILE A 8 -11.42 -23.18 1.36
CA ILE A 8 -9.98 -23.20 1.62
C ILE A 8 -9.41 -24.55 1.13
N PRO A 9 -8.40 -24.53 0.23
CA PRO A 9 -7.75 -25.76 -0.22
C PRO A 9 -6.74 -26.26 0.82
N HIS A 10 -6.90 -27.51 1.22
CA HIS A 10 -5.94 -28.26 2.02
C HIS A 10 -5.13 -29.14 1.08
N ILE A 11 -3.85 -28.81 0.90
CA ILE A 11 -2.93 -29.50 0.00
C ILE A 11 -1.98 -30.35 0.83
N ARG A 12 -1.97 -31.67 0.56
CA ARG A 12 -1.05 -32.60 1.19
C ARG A 12 -0.23 -33.31 0.12
N ALA A 13 1.10 -33.27 0.27
CA ALA A 13 2.02 -33.85 -0.69
C ALA A 13 3.13 -34.67 0.01
N GLY A 14 3.79 -35.54 -0.75
CA GLY A 14 4.89 -36.37 -0.27
C GLY A 14 6.24 -35.67 -0.25
N SER A 15 6.34 -34.53 -0.94
CA SER A 15 7.54 -33.68 -1.00
C SER A 15 7.15 -32.21 -1.08
N GLU A 16 8.08 -31.32 -0.75
CA GLU A 16 7.86 -29.87 -0.92
C GLU A 16 7.76 -29.47 -2.40
N ALA A 17 8.48 -30.11 -3.30
CA ALA A 17 8.39 -29.86 -4.73
C ALA A 17 6.97 -30.15 -5.24
N ASP A 18 6.40 -31.30 -4.86
CA ASP A 18 5.01 -31.63 -5.20
C ASP A 18 4.02 -30.67 -4.53
N LEU A 19 4.31 -30.27 -3.28
CA LEU A 19 3.45 -29.32 -2.54
C LEU A 19 3.32 -28.00 -3.27
N PHE A 20 4.43 -27.37 -3.63
CA PHE A 20 4.40 -26.10 -4.34
C PHE A 20 3.91 -26.22 -5.78
N PHE A 21 4.19 -27.34 -6.46
CA PHE A 21 3.58 -27.62 -7.75
C PHE A 21 2.04 -27.64 -7.63
N VAL A 22 1.51 -28.39 -6.67
CA VAL A 22 0.06 -28.48 -6.46
C VAL A 22 -0.53 -27.14 -6.00
N GLN A 23 0.19 -26.35 -5.19
CA GLN A 23 -0.23 -25.00 -4.83
C GLN A 23 -0.37 -24.12 -6.08
N GLY A 24 0.63 -24.10 -6.97
CA GLY A 24 0.59 -23.33 -8.22
C GLY A 24 -0.53 -23.78 -9.16
N PHE A 25 -0.72 -25.09 -9.31
CA PHE A 25 -1.83 -25.66 -10.08
C PHE A 25 -3.19 -25.24 -9.52
N ASN A 26 -3.36 -25.29 -8.19
CA ASN A 26 -4.60 -24.94 -7.53
C ASN A 26 -4.91 -23.46 -7.62
N VAL A 27 -3.90 -22.60 -7.45
CA VAL A 27 -4.05 -21.15 -7.63
C VAL A 27 -4.47 -20.83 -9.07
N ALA A 28 -3.85 -21.46 -10.06
CA ALA A 28 -4.24 -21.27 -11.45
C ALA A 28 -5.66 -21.79 -11.72
N ARG A 29 -6.07 -22.91 -11.13
CA ARG A 29 -7.45 -23.40 -11.23
C ARG A 29 -8.47 -22.40 -10.69
N ASP A 30 -8.16 -21.74 -9.57
CA ASP A 30 -9.11 -20.88 -8.86
C ASP A 30 -9.03 -19.42 -9.30
N ARG A 31 -7.87 -18.94 -9.80
CA ARG A 31 -7.53 -17.52 -9.96
C ARG A 31 -6.80 -17.20 -11.27
N LEU A 32 -6.91 -18.02 -12.33
CA LEU A 32 -6.08 -17.89 -13.54
C LEU A 32 -6.11 -16.49 -14.15
N TRP A 33 -7.30 -15.90 -14.28
CA TRP A 33 -7.45 -14.54 -14.80
C TRP A 33 -6.70 -13.51 -13.94
N GLN A 34 -6.89 -13.55 -12.63
CA GLN A 34 -6.25 -12.63 -11.69
C GLN A 34 -4.73 -12.70 -11.76
N ILE A 35 -4.15 -13.91 -11.70
CA ILE A 35 -2.70 -14.06 -11.71
C ILE A 35 -2.07 -13.74 -13.07
N ASP A 36 -2.76 -14.03 -14.17
CA ASP A 36 -2.29 -13.71 -15.52
C ASP A 36 -2.26 -12.19 -15.75
N LEU A 37 -3.29 -11.47 -15.31
CA LEU A 37 -3.31 -10.00 -15.34
C LEU A 37 -2.23 -9.39 -14.45
N TRP A 38 -2.07 -9.91 -13.23
CA TRP A 38 -1.03 -9.46 -12.31
C TRP A 38 0.36 -9.58 -12.95
N ARG A 39 0.65 -10.74 -13.55
CA ARG A 39 1.89 -10.99 -14.27
C ARG A 39 2.07 -10.04 -15.46
N LYS A 40 1.06 -9.93 -16.31
CA LYS A 40 1.14 -9.08 -17.53
C LYS A 40 1.32 -7.61 -17.17
N ARG A 41 0.58 -7.12 -16.18
CA ARG A 41 0.75 -5.76 -15.67
C ARG A 41 2.17 -5.53 -15.14
N GLY A 42 2.65 -6.43 -14.29
CA GLY A 42 3.96 -6.29 -13.67
C GLY A 42 5.14 -6.38 -14.64
N LEU A 43 5.01 -7.20 -15.68
CA LEU A 43 6.03 -7.35 -16.74
C LEU A 43 5.90 -6.33 -17.87
N GLY A 44 4.88 -5.45 -17.85
CA GLY A 44 4.63 -4.50 -18.93
C GLY A 44 4.26 -5.20 -20.24
N LEU A 45 3.22 -6.04 -20.20
CA LEU A 45 2.73 -6.86 -21.31
C LEU A 45 1.24 -6.62 -21.63
N LEU A 46 0.63 -5.58 -21.06
CA LEU A 46 -0.79 -5.30 -21.23
C LEU A 46 -1.14 -4.90 -22.66
N ALA A 47 -0.26 -4.14 -23.33
CA ALA A 47 -0.48 -3.68 -24.70
C ALA A 47 -0.59 -4.84 -25.68
N ALA A 48 0.09 -5.97 -25.42
CA ALA A 48 0.01 -7.17 -26.25
C ALA A 48 -1.41 -7.80 -26.22
N ASP A 49 -2.14 -7.62 -25.11
CA ASP A 49 -3.50 -8.16 -24.97
C ASP A 49 -4.59 -7.12 -25.23
N PHE A 50 -4.37 -5.86 -24.86
CA PHE A 50 -5.39 -4.84 -24.78
C PHE A 50 -5.17 -3.65 -25.73
N GLY A 51 -4.04 -3.61 -26.45
CA GLY A 51 -3.79 -2.61 -27.49
C GLY A 51 -3.08 -1.34 -27.02
N PRO A 52 -3.04 -0.32 -27.91
CA PRO A 52 -2.20 0.88 -27.76
C PRO A 52 -2.43 1.67 -26.45
N GLY A 53 -3.68 1.71 -25.93
CA GLY A 53 -4.01 2.44 -24.72
C GLY A 53 -3.28 1.98 -23.43
N PHE A 54 -2.52 0.87 -23.51
CA PHE A 54 -1.76 0.31 -22.40
C PHE A 54 -0.26 0.47 -22.55
N LEU A 55 0.21 0.99 -23.67
CA LEU A 55 1.65 1.09 -23.99
C LEU A 55 2.42 1.98 -22.99
N ALA A 56 1.83 3.10 -22.59
CA ALA A 56 2.46 3.99 -21.60
C ALA A 56 2.63 3.31 -20.23
N GLN A 57 1.62 2.55 -19.78
CA GLN A 57 1.69 1.81 -18.53
C GLN A 57 2.72 0.66 -18.62
N ASP A 58 2.77 -0.05 -19.74
CA ASP A 58 3.76 -1.09 -19.96
C ASP A 58 5.20 -0.52 -19.96
N HIS A 59 5.42 0.63 -20.59
CA HIS A 59 6.70 1.33 -20.58
C HIS A 59 7.11 1.68 -19.14
N ALA A 60 6.19 2.27 -18.36
CA ALA A 60 6.42 2.60 -16.97
C ALA A 60 6.72 1.34 -16.13
N SER A 61 5.92 0.27 -16.27
CA SER A 61 6.13 -0.99 -15.52
C SER A 61 7.49 -1.61 -15.80
N ARG A 62 7.98 -1.54 -17.06
CA ARG A 62 9.30 -2.09 -17.41
C ARG A 62 10.48 -1.32 -16.84
N LEU A 63 10.31 -0.04 -16.53
CA LEU A 63 11.31 0.73 -15.80
C LEU A 63 11.52 0.18 -14.37
N PHE A 64 10.49 -0.43 -13.78
CA PHE A 64 10.50 -0.99 -12.44
C PHE A 64 10.71 -2.51 -12.38
N LEU A 65 11.20 -3.12 -13.45
CA LEU A 65 11.63 -4.52 -13.39
C LEU A 65 13.01 -4.65 -12.74
N TYR A 66 13.19 -5.69 -11.94
CA TYR A 66 14.53 -6.06 -11.49
C TYR A 66 15.42 -6.41 -12.68
N ARG A 67 16.58 -5.76 -12.77
CA ARG A 67 17.54 -5.86 -13.87
C ARG A 67 18.96 -6.20 -13.39
N GLY A 68 19.08 -6.59 -12.12
CA GLY A 68 20.33 -7.02 -11.52
C GLY A 68 20.69 -8.47 -11.82
N ASP A 69 21.71 -8.97 -11.14
CA ASP A 69 22.16 -10.37 -11.26
C ASP A 69 21.11 -11.33 -10.67
N MET A 70 20.56 -12.20 -11.51
CA MET A 70 19.58 -13.21 -11.11
C MET A 70 20.14 -14.28 -10.16
N ALA A 71 21.45 -14.54 -10.17
CA ALA A 71 22.07 -15.46 -9.23
C ALA A 71 22.09 -14.85 -7.81
N ALA A 72 22.45 -13.57 -7.70
CA ALA A 72 22.37 -12.81 -6.45
C ALA A 72 20.92 -12.69 -5.96
N GLU A 73 19.97 -12.43 -6.86
CA GLU A 73 18.53 -12.39 -6.55
C GLU A 73 18.05 -13.69 -5.88
N TRP A 74 18.29 -14.84 -6.51
CA TRP A 74 17.86 -16.12 -5.94
C TRP A 74 18.59 -16.48 -4.65
N ALA A 75 19.87 -16.16 -4.55
CA ALA A 75 20.68 -16.45 -3.34
C ALA A 75 20.14 -15.71 -2.10
N ALA A 76 19.58 -14.52 -2.29
CA ALA A 76 19.06 -13.69 -1.20
C ALA A 76 17.84 -14.29 -0.48
N TYR A 77 17.10 -15.21 -1.10
CA TYR A 77 15.92 -15.85 -0.49
C TYR A 77 16.22 -17.17 0.22
N GLY A 78 17.46 -17.65 0.19
CA GLY A 78 17.87 -18.93 0.75
C GLY A 78 17.77 -20.12 -0.22
N ALA A 79 18.33 -21.25 0.15
CA ALA A 79 18.59 -22.38 -0.75
C ALA A 79 17.34 -23.03 -1.36
N GLY A 80 16.19 -22.96 -0.71
CA GLY A 80 14.95 -23.60 -1.15
C GLY A 80 14.06 -22.75 -2.05
N ALA A 81 14.24 -21.43 -2.06
CA ALA A 81 13.28 -20.49 -2.65
C ALA A 81 13.14 -20.65 -4.17
N ARG A 82 14.27 -20.78 -4.89
CA ARG A 82 14.25 -21.02 -6.35
C ARG A 82 13.51 -22.32 -6.72
N GLY A 83 13.75 -23.39 -5.95
CA GLY A 83 13.08 -24.67 -6.14
C GLY A 83 11.57 -24.58 -5.91
N ALA A 84 11.15 -23.89 -4.85
CA ALA A 84 9.74 -23.65 -4.55
C ALA A 84 9.05 -22.83 -5.66
N CYS A 85 9.66 -21.73 -6.12
CA CYS A 85 9.13 -20.94 -7.22
C CYS A 85 9.08 -21.72 -8.54
N THR A 86 10.11 -22.51 -8.85
CA THR A 86 10.13 -23.35 -10.06
C THR A 86 8.99 -24.38 -10.04
N ALA A 87 8.78 -25.05 -8.93
CA ALA A 87 7.70 -26.02 -8.77
C ALA A 87 6.31 -25.34 -8.85
N PHE A 88 6.15 -24.20 -8.19
CA PHE A 88 4.92 -23.40 -8.21
C PHE A 88 4.56 -22.96 -9.64
N VAL A 89 5.51 -22.40 -10.37
CA VAL A 89 5.33 -21.98 -11.77
C VAL A 89 5.04 -23.18 -12.69
N ALA A 90 5.71 -24.32 -12.48
CA ALA A 90 5.40 -25.55 -13.22
C ALA A 90 3.94 -25.99 -12.98
N GLY A 91 3.42 -25.83 -11.75
CA GLY A 91 2.01 -26.09 -11.42
C GLY A 91 1.06 -25.14 -12.15
N ILE A 92 1.34 -23.83 -12.18
CA ILE A 92 0.57 -22.86 -12.97
C ILE A 92 0.55 -23.27 -14.44
N ASN A 93 1.71 -23.55 -15.01
CA ASN A 93 1.85 -23.93 -16.42
C ASN A 93 1.17 -25.26 -16.75
N ALA A 94 1.10 -26.20 -15.81
CA ALA A 94 0.35 -27.44 -15.99
C ALA A 94 -1.16 -27.17 -16.11
N TYR A 95 -1.71 -26.23 -15.33
CA TYR A 95 -3.10 -25.82 -15.48
C TYR A 95 -3.35 -25.05 -16.76
N VAL A 96 -2.45 -24.13 -17.15
CA VAL A 96 -2.52 -23.46 -18.47
C VAL A 96 -2.55 -24.49 -19.61
N GLY A 97 -1.67 -25.50 -19.56
CA GLY A 97 -1.68 -26.58 -20.54
C GLY A 97 -2.98 -27.40 -20.57
N LEU A 98 -3.60 -27.60 -19.40
CA LEU A 98 -4.92 -28.24 -19.32
C LEU A 98 -6.01 -27.39 -19.98
N VAL A 99 -5.99 -26.07 -19.78
CA VAL A 99 -6.93 -25.13 -20.42
C VAL A 99 -6.71 -25.07 -21.94
N GLU A 100 -5.46 -25.15 -22.42
CA GLU A 100 -5.13 -25.25 -23.84
C GLU A 100 -5.69 -26.52 -24.48
N ALA A 101 -5.62 -27.65 -23.76
CA ALA A 101 -6.12 -28.95 -24.22
C ALA A 101 -7.66 -29.06 -24.11
N GLU A 102 -8.25 -28.43 -23.08
CA GLU A 102 -9.67 -28.46 -22.77
C GLU A 102 -10.23 -27.02 -22.69
N PRO A 103 -10.53 -26.35 -23.82
CA PRO A 103 -10.95 -24.94 -23.85
C PRO A 103 -12.19 -24.61 -23.01
N GLY A 104 -13.02 -25.59 -22.68
CA GLY A 104 -14.17 -25.44 -21.79
C GLY A 104 -13.81 -25.13 -20.33
N ARG A 105 -12.51 -25.26 -19.95
CA ARG A 105 -11.98 -24.88 -18.64
C ARG A 105 -11.46 -23.44 -18.59
N LEU A 106 -11.43 -22.76 -19.73
CA LEU A 106 -10.95 -21.38 -19.78
C LEU A 106 -11.90 -20.48 -18.97
N PRO A 107 -11.42 -19.72 -18.00
CA PRO A 107 -12.22 -18.72 -17.29
C PRO A 107 -12.91 -17.77 -18.28
N PRO A 108 -14.20 -17.44 -18.04
CA PRO A 108 -15.01 -16.64 -18.99
C PRO A 108 -14.43 -15.28 -19.29
N GLU A 109 -13.67 -14.71 -18.34
CA GLU A 109 -13.01 -13.41 -18.47
C GLU A 109 -12.08 -13.33 -19.69
N PHE A 110 -11.35 -14.42 -19.98
CA PHE A 110 -10.48 -14.47 -21.16
C PHE A 110 -11.29 -14.39 -22.46
N GLY A 111 -12.43 -15.05 -22.50
CA GLY A 111 -13.35 -14.98 -23.65
C GLY A 111 -13.94 -13.59 -23.83
N MET A 112 -14.32 -12.93 -22.73
CA MET A 112 -14.87 -11.58 -22.73
C MET A 112 -13.85 -10.54 -23.19
N ALA A 113 -12.61 -10.65 -22.70
CA ALA A 113 -11.52 -9.76 -23.06
C ALA A 113 -10.84 -10.11 -24.39
N GLY A 114 -11.16 -11.27 -24.96
CA GLY A 114 -10.52 -11.76 -26.19
C GLY A 114 -9.05 -12.05 -26.02
N THR A 115 -8.64 -12.51 -24.84
CA THR A 115 -7.22 -12.81 -24.49
C THR A 115 -7.00 -14.28 -24.18
N ARG A 116 -5.78 -14.66 -23.86
CA ARG A 116 -5.40 -16.02 -23.48
C ARG A 116 -4.44 -15.98 -22.29
N PRO A 117 -4.45 -16.99 -21.41
CA PRO A 117 -3.45 -17.11 -20.36
C PRO A 117 -2.06 -17.36 -20.97
N ALA A 118 -1.05 -16.76 -20.38
CA ALA A 118 0.33 -16.95 -20.78
C ALA A 118 1.03 -17.97 -19.87
N ARG A 119 2.07 -18.63 -20.40
CA ARG A 119 2.97 -19.46 -19.60
C ARG A 119 3.93 -18.57 -18.81
N TRP A 120 4.24 -19.01 -17.61
CA TRP A 120 5.12 -18.32 -16.68
C TRP A 120 6.54 -18.88 -16.72
N GLU A 121 7.51 -18.02 -16.41
CA GLU A 121 8.86 -18.41 -16.04
C GLU A 121 9.07 -18.18 -14.55
N PRO A 122 9.92 -18.98 -13.86
CA PRO A 122 10.21 -18.76 -12.43
C PRO A 122 10.69 -17.35 -12.11
N GLU A 123 11.43 -16.75 -13.02
CA GLU A 123 11.95 -15.38 -12.95
C GLU A 123 10.85 -14.32 -12.94
N ASP A 124 9.66 -14.60 -13.50
CA ASP A 124 8.53 -13.67 -13.46
C ASP A 124 8.11 -13.34 -12.02
N VAL A 125 8.22 -14.32 -11.11
CA VAL A 125 7.89 -14.15 -9.68
C VAL A 125 8.80 -13.11 -9.02
N VAL A 126 10.09 -13.07 -9.38
CA VAL A 126 11.09 -12.24 -8.70
C VAL A 126 11.48 -10.97 -9.46
N ARG A 127 11.08 -10.82 -10.74
CA ARG A 127 11.44 -9.63 -11.53
C ARG A 127 10.50 -8.45 -11.34
N ILE A 128 9.25 -8.70 -10.97
CA ILE A 128 8.22 -7.68 -10.85
C ILE A 128 8.43 -6.91 -9.55
N ARG A 129 8.63 -5.58 -9.65
CA ARG A 129 8.88 -4.68 -8.51
C ARG A 129 7.81 -3.60 -8.34
N SER A 130 6.95 -3.42 -9.34
CA SER A 130 5.93 -2.36 -9.35
C SER A 130 4.71 -2.63 -8.45
N HIS A 131 4.52 -3.86 -7.98
CA HIS A 131 3.29 -4.28 -7.27
C HIS A 131 3.30 -4.08 -5.76
N GLY A 132 4.18 -3.41 -5.20
CA GLY A 132 4.21 -3.25 -3.76
C GLY A 132 5.16 -2.17 -3.31
N LEU A 133 5.48 -1.27 -4.24
CA LEU A 133 6.35 -0.13 -3.96
C LEU A 133 5.83 0.69 -2.79
N THR A 134 6.73 1.13 -1.95
CA THR A 134 6.50 2.21 -1.01
C THR A 134 6.22 3.50 -1.78
N ARG A 135 5.88 4.57 -1.09
CA ARG A 135 5.45 5.82 -1.73
C ARG A 135 6.17 7.03 -1.19
N ASN A 136 7.35 6.81 -0.65
CA ASN A 136 8.18 7.90 -0.14
C ASN A 136 8.48 8.91 -1.24
N ALA A 137 8.89 8.43 -2.42
CA ALA A 137 9.13 9.28 -3.59
C ALA A 137 7.93 10.17 -3.97
N LEU A 138 6.69 9.65 -3.83
CA LEU A 138 5.48 10.45 -4.03
C LEU A 138 5.42 11.59 -3.02
N SER A 139 5.63 11.30 -1.74
CA SER A 139 5.53 12.27 -0.66
C SER A 139 6.63 13.33 -0.74
N GLU A 140 7.86 12.95 -1.11
CA GLU A 140 8.97 13.91 -1.33
C GLU A 140 8.61 14.98 -2.36
N VAL A 141 8.10 14.56 -3.54
CA VAL A 141 7.74 15.51 -4.62
C VAL A 141 6.55 16.38 -4.20
N LEU A 142 5.53 15.79 -3.56
CA LEU A 142 4.38 16.57 -3.08
C LEU A 142 4.78 17.57 -2.00
N ARG A 143 5.65 17.18 -1.05
CA ARG A 143 6.19 18.06 -0.01
C ARG A 143 7.02 19.17 -0.62
N ALA A 144 7.90 18.87 -1.57
CA ALA A 144 8.67 19.89 -2.30
C ALA A 144 7.75 20.94 -2.92
N HIS A 145 6.66 20.48 -3.55
CA HIS A 145 5.69 21.37 -4.18
C HIS A 145 4.90 22.22 -3.18
N VAL A 146 4.57 21.70 -2.01
CA VAL A 146 3.91 22.45 -0.94
C VAL A 146 4.88 23.46 -0.31
N LEU A 147 6.09 23.03 0.07
CA LEU A 147 7.07 23.90 0.73
C LEU A 147 7.59 25.04 -0.19
N ALA A 148 7.61 24.83 -1.50
CA ALA A 148 7.94 25.87 -2.47
C ALA A 148 6.94 27.05 -2.48
N ARG A 149 5.71 26.84 -2.00
CA ARG A 149 4.59 27.80 -2.10
C ARG A 149 3.94 28.15 -0.76
N SER A 150 4.26 27.39 0.28
CA SER A 150 3.68 27.51 1.62
C SER A 150 4.70 27.07 2.67
N ASP A 151 4.26 26.40 3.71
CA ASP A 151 5.06 26.03 4.86
C ASP A 151 4.81 24.59 5.35
N ALA A 152 5.60 24.17 6.33
CA ALA A 152 5.49 22.86 6.95
C ALA A 152 4.14 22.63 7.66
N ALA A 153 3.51 23.68 8.19
CA ALA A 153 2.19 23.57 8.83
C ALA A 153 1.08 23.29 7.80
N THR A 154 1.26 23.76 6.57
CA THR A 154 0.40 23.41 5.43
C THR A 154 0.65 21.98 4.99
N ASP A 155 1.92 21.54 4.84
CA ASP A 155 2.22 20.16 4.44
C ASP A 155 1.73 19.14 5.48
N ALA A 156 1.78 19.48 6.77
CA ALA A 156 1.28 18.61 7.83
C ALA A 156 -0.21 18.25 7.66
N LEU A 157 -1.02 19.13 7.07
CA LEU A 157 -2.43 18.84 6.76
C LEU A 157 -2.56 17.74 5.69
N ARG A 158 -1.57 17.60 4.82
CA ARG A 158 -1.47 16.53 3.83
C ARG A 158 -0.91 15.26 4.47
N LYS A 159 0.22 15.38 5.16
CA LYS A 159 0.94 14.27 5.77
C LYS A 159 1.79 14.74 6.94
N LEU A 160 1.46 14.28 8.13
CA LEU A 160 2.22 14.60 9.34
C LEU A 160 3.60 13.94 9.29
N VAL A 161 4.63 14.69 9.71
CA VAL A 161 5.99 14.19 9.89
C VAL A 161 6.15 13.78 11.37
N ASP A 162 6.30 12.49 11.62
CA ASP A 162 6.45 11.89 12.95
C ASP A 162 7.53 10.77 12.93
N PRO A 163 8.58 10.76 13.75
CA PRO A 163 8.98 11.84 14.67
C PRO A 163 9.23 13.16 13.94
N PRO A 164 8.93 14.29 14.58
CA PRO A 164 9.06 15.58 13.93
C PRO A 164 10.52 15.89 13.60
N VAL A 165 10.76 16.25 12.35
CA VAL A 165 12.03 16.74 11.84
C VAL A 165 11.76 17.82 10.80
N GLU A 166 12.66 18.79 10.67
CA GLU A 166 12.54 19.83 9.67
C GLU A 166 12.90 19.27 8.27
N ALA A 167 12.02 19.46 7.30
CA ALA A 167 12.30 19.17 5.90
C ALA A 167 13.02 20.38 5.28
N VAL A 168 14.34 20.26 5.19
CA VAL A 168 15.20 21.32 4.62
C VAL A 168 15.63 20.92 3.23
N ALA A 169 15.47 21.83 2.27
CA ALA A 169 15.98 21.62 0.91
C ALA A 169 17.50 21.63 0.92
N GLU A 170 18.09 20.62 0.29
CA GLU A 170 19.54 20.49 0.19
C GLU A 170 20.14 21.47 -0.83
N ASP A 171 21.41 21.83 -0.63
CA ASP A 171 22.12 22.74 -1.53
C ASP A 171 22.10 22.27 -2.98
N GLY A 172 21.57 23.09 -3.86
CA GLY A 172 21.39 22.80 -5.29
C GLY A 172 19.98 22.35 -5.68
N ILE A 173 19.07 22.20 -4.71
CA ILE A 173 17.66 21.92 -4.99
C ILE A 173 16.83 23.21 -4.91
N ASP A 174 16.21 23.56 -6.02
CA ASP A 174 15.13 24.53 -6.08
C ASP A 174 13.80 23.76 -6.04
N LEU A 175 13.13 23.80 -4.89
CA LEU A 175 11.85 23.10 -4.71
C LEU A 175 10.78 23.56 -5.69
N ALA A 176 10.79 24.83 -6.10
CA ALA A 176 9.84 25.37 -7.06
C ALA A 176 10.03 24.81 -8.47
N ALA A 177 11.22 24.29 -8.75
CA ALA A 177 11.56 23.70 -10.04
C ALA A 177 11.35 22.17 -10.11
N VAL A 178 10.90 21.54 -9.02
CA VAL A 178 10.52 20.11 -9.02
C VAL A 178 9.09 19.98 -9.52
N PRO A 179 8.86 19.46 -10.75
CA PRO A 179 7.50 19.41 -11.31
C PRO A 179 6.75 18.17 -10.82
N LEU A 180 5.42 18.24 -10.72
CA LEU A 180 4.58 17.09 -10.35
C LEU A 180 4.63 15.96 -11.39
N GLU A 181 4.99 16.25 -12.62
CA GLU A 181 5.17 15.32 -13.73
C GLU A 181 6.23 14.24 -13.44
N VAL A 182 7.16 14.48 -12.52
CA VAL A 182 8.11 13.46 -12.00
C VAL A 182 7.35 12.22 -11.53
N LEU A 183 6.16 12.39 -10.98
CA LEU A 183 5.33 11.31 -10.45
C LEU A 183 4.59 10.51 -11.52
N THR A 184 4.52 10.97 -12.78
CA THR A 184 3.71 10.33 -13.81
C THR A 184 4.11 8.87 -14.06
N VAL A 185 5.39 8.63 -14.31
CA VAL A 185 5.92 7.27 -14.55
C VAL A 185 5.77 6.39 -13.31
N PHE A 186 6.07 6.93 -12.13
CA PHE A 186 5.91 6.22 -10.86
C PHE A 186 4.46 5.78 -10.63
N LYS A 187 3.52 6.70 -10.81
CA LYS A 187 2.09 6.43 -10.67
C LYS A 187 1.58 5.42 -11.70
N LEU A 188 2.01 5.53 -12.97
CA LEU A 188 1.67 4.56 -14.00
C LEU A 188 2.18 3.16 -13.69
N ALA A 189 3.44 3.03 -13.28
CA ALA A 189 4.06 1.75 -12.95
C ALA A 189 3.35 1.04 -11.77
N THR A 190 2.90 1.81 -10.79
CA THR A 190 2.22 1.29 -9.59
C THR A 190 0.70 1.21 -9.72
N ALA A 191 0.14 1.76 -10.80
CA ALA A 191 -1.29 1.80 -11.07
C ALA A 191 -1.91 0.40 -11.22
N GLY A 192 -3.15 0.21 -10.76
CA GLY A 192 -3.96 -0.95 -11.07
C GLY A 192 -4.28 -1.06 -12.57
N LEU A 193 -5.00 -2.10 -12.93
CA LEU A 193 -5.51 -2.25 -14.30
C LEU A 193 -6.92 -1.65 -14.41
N THR A 194 -7.08 -0.67 -15.29
CA THR A 194 -8.38 -0.10 -15.65
C THR A 194 -8.71 -0.48 -17.09
N LEU A 195 -9.81 -1.18 -17.28
CA LEU A 195 -10.31 -1.63 -18.59
C LEU A 195 -11.53 -0.79 -18.97
N SER A 196 -11.33 0.49 -19.37
CA SER A 196 -12.42 1.31 -19.89
C SER A 196 -12.62 1.11 -21.39
N PRO A 197 -13.86 1.24 -21.91
CA PRO A 197 -14.12 1.14 -23.35
C PRO A 197 -13.27 2.10 -24.19
N GLU A 198 -13.06 3.33 -23.72
CA GLU A 198 -12.26 4.34 -24.42
C GLU A 198 -10.78 3.93 -24.50
N ARG A 199 -10.25 3.39 -23.41
CA ARG A 199 -8.84 2.94 -23.36
C ARG A 199 -8.61 1.74 -24.26
N LEU A 200 -9.55 0.81 -24.32
CA LEU A 200 -9.50 -0.37 -25.19
C LEU A 200 -9.67 -0.02 -26.66
N ALA A 201 -10.42 1.03 -26.98
CA ALA A 201 -10.61 1.52 -28.33
C ALA A 201 -9.54 2.54 -28.78
N CYS A 202 -8.49 2.76 -27.97
CA CYS A 202 -7.45 3.75 -28.21
C CYS A 202 -6.73 3.48 -29.54
N PRO A 203 -6.69 4.44 -30.48
CA PRO A 203 -5.94 4.28 -31.71
C PRO A 203 -4.43 4.40 -31.47
N PRO A 204 -3.56 3.81 -32.34
CA PRO A 204 -2.10 3.83 -32.16
C PRO A 204 -1.52 5.24 -32.00
N GLY A 205 -2.06 6.24 -32.69
CA GLY A 205 -1.59 7.64 -32.62
C GLY A 205 -1.90 8.33 -31.27
N GLU A 206 -2.73 7.74 -30.41
CA GLU A 206 -3.10 8.26 -29.09
C GLU A 206 -2.56 7.39 -27.94
N ALA A 207 -1.67 6.45 -28.21
CA ALA A 207 -1.16 5.50 -27.20
C ALA A 207 -0.62 6.19 -25.93
N TRP A 208 -0.04 7.37 -26.09
CA TRP A 208 0.54 8.17 -25.00
C TRP A 208 -0.45 9.11 -24.30
N ARG A 209 -1.71 9.13 -24.72
CA ARG A 209 -2.75 9.89 -24.02
C ARG A 209 -2.93 9.43 -22.57
N TRP A 210 -2.72 8.15 -22.30
CA TRP A 210 -2.91 7.51 -21.00
C TRP A 210 -1.68 7.62 -20.08
N THR A 211 -1.04 8.80 -20.08
CA THR A 211 0.14 9.09 -19.28
C THR A 211 -0.16 9.94 -18.04
N THR A 212 -1.35 10.58 -17.97
CA THR A 212 -1.70 11.46 -16.85
C THR A 212 -2.51 10.72 -15.80
N VAL A 213 -2.34 11.13 -14.55
CA VAL A 213 -3.07 10.58 -13.40
C VAL A 213 -4.57 10.81 -13.50
N THR A 214 -5.01 11.87 -14.17
CA THR A 214 -6.43 12.16 -14.42
C THR A 214 -7.10 11.09 -15.27
N ASP A 215 -6.37 10.49 -16.20
CA ASP A 215 -6.88 9.42 -17.06
C ASP A 215 -6.93 8.07 -16.33
N LEU A 216 -6.23 7.93 -15.18
CA LEU A 216 -6.14 6.76 -14.33
C LEU A 216 -6.66 7.03 -12.90
N GLY A 217 -7.46 8.07 -12.73
CA GLY A 217 -7.79 8.69 -11.45
C GLY A 217 -8.37 7.76 -10.35
N GLU A 218 -8.98 6.64 -10.72
CA GLU A 218 -9.51 5.69 -9.73
C GLU A 218 -8.42 4.87 -9.04
N VAL A 219 -7.30 4.67 -9.71
CA VAL A 219 -6.18 3.87 -9.20
C VAL A 219 -5.48 4.50 -8.01
N LEU A 220 -5.53 5.82 -7.87
CA LEU A 220 -4.93 6.53 -6.74
C LEU A 220 -5.77 6.44 -5.47
N ARG A 221 -7.08 6.30 -5.57
CA ARG A 221 -7.99 6.21 -4.41
C ARG A 221 -7.76 4.95 -3.59
N ASP A 222 -7.63 3.81 -4.27
CA ASP A 222 -7.49 2.51 -3.60
C ASP A 222 -6.18 2.35 -2.83
N GLN A 223 -5.16 3.06 -3.23
CA GLN A 223 -3.83 2.90 -2.65
C GLN A 223 -3.61 3.75 -1.38
N GLU A 224 -4.30 4.86 -1.23
CA GLU A 224 -4.23 5.72 -0.05
C GLU A 224 -5.06 5.18 1.12
N MET A 225 -5.98 4.27 0.85
CA MET A 225 -6.88 3.64 1.83
C MET A 225 -6.36 2.31 2.38
N THR A 226 -5.16 1.89 2.01
CA THR A 226 -4.58 0.64 2.50
C THR A 226 -4.01 0.79 3.90
N GLY A 227 -4.32 -0.16 4.76
CA GLY A 227 -3.81 -0.25 6.11
C GLY A 227 -3.72 -1.70 6.55
N SER A 228 -3.53 -1.93 7.83
CA SER A 228 -3.61 -3.26 8.44
C SER A 228 -3.70 -3.10 9.94
N ASN A 229 -4.30 -4.08 10.63
CA ASN A 229 -4.15 -4.22 12.06
C ASN A 229 -3.54 -5.57 12.38
N ASN A 230 -2.79 -5.65 13.44
CA ASN A 230 -2.52 -6.90 14.12
C ASN A 230 -2.35 -6.66 15.62
N TRP A 231 -2.63 -7.69 16.37
CA TRP A 231 -2.30 -7.76 17.79
C TRP A 231 -2.08 -9.18 18.23
N VAL A 232 -1.40 -9.32 19.33
CA VAL A 232 -1.21 -10.58 20.02
C VAL A 232 -1.39 -10.37 21.52
N VAL A 233 -2.15 -11.26 22.16
CA VAL A 233 -2.40 -11.26 23.62
C VAL A 233 -1.78 -12.52 24.18
N ASP A 234 -1.04 -12.43 25.27
CA ASP A 234 -0.41 -13.56 25.92
C ASP A 234 -1.40 -14.51 26.60
N GLY A 235 -0.95 -15.71 26.93
CA GLY A 235 -1.81 -16.73 27.52
C GLY A 235 -2.36 -16.39 28.92
N ALA A 236 -1.69 -15.52 29.68
CA ALA A 236 -2.17 -15.11 31.00
C ALA A 236 -3.41 -14.21 30.93
N HIS A 237 -3.61 -13.53 29.80
CA HIS A 237 -4.71 -12.61 29.53
C HIS A 237 -5.78 -13.19 28.59
N THR A 238 -5.73 -14.50 28.28
CA THR A 238 -6.72 -15.18 27.43
C THR A 238 -7.54 -16.23 28.19
N GLU A 239 -8.76 -16.49 27.73
CA GLU A 239 -9.63 -17.55 28.29
C GLU A 239 -9.03 -18.96 28.13
N THR A 240 -8.23 -19.16 27.09
CA THR A 240 -7.66 -20.48 26.76
C THR A 240 -6.36 -20.78 27.48
N GLY A 241 -5.74 -19.80 28.13
CA GLY A 241 -4.39 -19.89 28.69
C GLY A 241 -3.29 -19.96 27.61
N ARG A 242 -3.61 -19.68 26.34
CA ARG A 242 -2.68 -19.66 25.19
C ARG A 242 -2.74 -18.33 24.48
N PRO A 243 -1.67 -17.86 23.85
CA PRO A 243 -1.70 -16.63 23.08
C PRO A 243 -2.78 -16.63 22.00
N ILE A 244 -3.40 -15.48 21.77
CA ILE A 244 -4.30 -15.21 20.63
C ILE A 244 -3.66 -14.16 19.76
N LEU A 245 -3.48 -14.49 18.48
CA LEU A 245 -2.99 -13.57 17.46
C LEU A 245 -4.12 -13.27 16.47
N ALA A 246 -4.37 -11.98 16.24
CA ALA A 246 -5.29 -11.49 15.22
C ALA A 246 -4.53 -10.67 14.18
N ASN A 247 -4.90 -10.80 12.91
CA ASN A 247 -4.30 -10.04 11.81
C ASN A 247 -5.32 -9.82 10.68
N ASP A 248 -5.53 -8.57 10.31
CA ASP A 248 -6.42 -8.15 9.23
C ASP A 248 -5.74 -7.13 8.31
N PRO A 249 -5.09 -7.58 7.23
CA PRO A 249 -4.54 -6.67 6.23
C PRO A 249 -5.68 -6.02 5.43
N HIS A 250 -5.75 -4.68 5.50
CA HIS A 250 -6.73 -3.91 4.75
C HIS A 250 -6.27 -3.74 3.30
N ARG A 251 -7.14 -4.08 2.36
CA ARG A 251 -6.90 -3.96 0.92
C ARG A 251 -8.19 -3.48 0.24
N ALA A 252 -8.04 -2.93 -0.96
CA ALA A 252 -9.19 -2.62 -1.80
C ALA A 252 -10.12 -3.84 -1.94
N HIS A 253 -11.42 -3.59 -1.86
CA HIS A 253 -12.42 -4.63 -2.10
C HIS A 253 -12.48 -4.93 -3.59
N SER A 254 -12.09 -6.13 -3.97
CA SER A 254 -12.08 -6.60 -5.35
C SER A 254 -12.54 -8.04 -5.46
N VAL A 255 -13.01 -8.44 -6.63
CA VAL A 255 -13.37 -9.82 -6.96
C VAL A 255 -12.48 -10.28 -8.13
N PRO A 256 -11.66 -11.31 -7.90
CA PRO A 256 -11.35 -11.98 -6.63
C PRO A 256 -10.53 -11.09 -5.69
N SER A 257 -10.56 -11.40 -4.38
CA SER A 257 -9.74 -10.68 -3.40
C SER A 257 -8.23 -10.90 -3.63
N LEU A 258 -7.41 -9.99 -3.10
CA LEU A 258 -5.95 -10.10 -3.23
C LEU A 258 -5.39 -11.33 -2.49
N ARG A 259 -5.85 -11.60 -1.27
CA ARG A 259 -5.31 -12.70 -0.47
C ARG A 259 -5.90 -14.05 -0.88
N TYR A 260 -5.05 -15.08 -0.83
CA TYR A 260 -5.37 -16.47 -1.09
C TYR A 260 -5.06 -17.31 0.15
N LEU A 261 -6.11 -17.93 0.70
CA LEU A 261 -6.00 -18.80 1.88
C LEU A 261 -5.66 -20.22 1.43
N VAL A 262 -4.72 -20.87 2.12
CA VAL A 262 -4.29 -22.23 1.79
C VAL A 262 -3.72 -22.94 3.03
N HIS A 263 -3.92 -24.25 3.12
CA HIS A 263 -3.24 -25.15 4.05
C HIS A 263 -2.27 -26.05 3.27
N LEU A 264 -1.00 -26.00 3.64
CA LEU A 264 0.11 -26.70 2.97
C LEU A 264 0.74 -27.71 3.93
N THR A 265 0.71 -29.00 3.57
CA THR A 265 1.26 -30.10 4.38
C THR A 265 2.20 -30.97 3.56
N ALA A 266 3.45 -31.10 4.00
CA ALA A 266 4.46 -32.01 3.47
C ALA A 266 5.37 -32.49 4.62
N PRO A 267 6.23 -33.49 4.44
CA PRO A 267 7.20 -33.87 5.47
C PRO A 267 8.05 -32.67 5.91
N GLY A 268 7.96 -32.30 7.20
CA GLY A 268 8.68 -31.16 7.78
C GLY A 268 8.03 -29.78 7.53
N LEU A 269 6.85 -29.72 6.93
CA LEU A 269 6.10 -28.51 6.73
C LEU A 269 4.60 -28.75 6.94
N ASP A 270 4.01 -28.02 7.88
CA ASP A 270 2.56 -27.96 8.08
C ASP A 270 2.18 -26.52 8.43
N VAL A 271 1.60 -25.79 7.48
CA VAL A 271 1.29 -24.36 7.63
C VAL A 271 -0.05 -24.02 6.98
N ILE A 272 -0.88 -23.28 7.70
CA ILE A 272 -2.14 -22.73 7.19
C ILE A 272 -2.12 -21.21 7.33
N GLY A 273 -2.61 -20.51 6.30
CA GLY A 273 -2.65 -19.05 6.34
C GLY A 273 -2.98 -18.44 5.00
N ALA A 274 -2.63 -17.17 4.86
CA ALA A 274 -2.85 -16.39 3.66
C ALA A 274 -1.53 -15.90 3.05
N GLY A 275 -1.51 -15.83 1.72
CA GLY A 275 -0.42 -15.28 0.92
C GLY A 275 -0.94 -14.54 -0.30
N GLU A 276 -0.02 -14.05 -1.12
CA GLU A 276 -0.36 -13.54 -2.45
C GLU A 276 -0.53 -14.74 -3.43
N PRO A 277 -1.53 -14.71 -4.34
CA PRO A 277 -1.78 -15.85 -5.23
C PRO A 277 -0.70 -16.05 -6.30
N VAL A 278 0.32 -15.21 -6.32
CA VAL A 278 1.38 -15.18 -7.35
C VAL A 278 2.74 -15.67 -6.82
N ILE A 279 2.82 -16.00 -5.54
CA ILE A 279 4.02 -16.53 -4.90
C ILE A 279 3.68 -17.80 -4.11
N PRO A 280 4.64 -18.74 -3.97
CA PRO A 280 4.46 -19.93 -3.14
C PRO A 280 4.49 -19.61 -1.64
N GLY A 281 3.86 -20.47 -0.83
CA GLY A 281 3.84 -20.39 0.63
C GLY A 281 2.71 -19.53 1.18
N VAL A 282 2.86 -19.10 2.44
CA VAL A 282 1.96 -18.20 3.16
C VAL A 282 2.76 -17.12 3.87
N SER A 283 2.22 -15.91 3.92
CA SER A 283 2.91 -14.75 4.52
C SER A 283 2.43 -14.45 5.94
N LEU A 284 1.23 -14.87 6.29
CA LEU A 284 0.62 -14.75 7.61
C LEU A 284 -0.21 -15.98 7.92
N GLY A 285 -0.19 -16.47 9.15
CA GLY A 285 -0.84 -17.71 9.52
C GLY A 285 -0.19 -18.39 10.72
N HIS A 286 -0.22 -19.73 10.74
CA HIS A 286 0.46 -20.54 11.78
C HIS A 286 0.90 -21.89 11.25
N ASN A 287 1.89 -22.48 11.91
CA ASN A 287 2.43 -23.81 11.61
C ASN A 287 2.20 -24.83 12.75
N GLY A 288 1.19 -24.59 13.58
CA GLY A 288 0.87 -25.45 14.73
C GLY A 288 1.74 -25.20 15.97
N THR A 289 2.95 -24.66 15.82
CA THR A 289 3.86 -24.31 16.92
C THR A 289 3.93 -22.80 17.12
N ALA A 290 4.03 -22.05 16.02
CA ALA A 290 4.09 -20.58 16.03
C ALA A 290 3.04 -19.99 15.10
N ALA A 291 2.51 -18.84 15.48
CA ALA A 291 1.66 -17.98 14.69
C ALA A 291 2.40 -16.68 14.36
N PHE A 292 2.15 -16.15 13.17
CA PHE A 292 2.81 -14.94 12.67
C PHE A 292 1.83 -14.10 11.83
N GLY A 293 1.90 -12.81 12.03
CA GLY A 293 1.09 -11.83 11.32
C GLY A 293 1.93 -10.61 10.95
N LEU A 294 1.43 -9.77 10.05
CA LEU A 294 2.15 -8.58 9.59
C LEU A 294 1.22 -7.39 9.31
N THR A 295 1.74 -6.19 9.59
CA THR A 295 1.23 -4.92 9.07
C THR A 295 2.38 -4.17 8.39
N ILE A 296 2.09 -3.14 7.59
CA ILE A 296 3.16 -2.30 7.01
C ILE A 296 3.82 -1.47 8.11
N PHE A 297 5.16 -1.45 8.09
CA PHE A 297 6.05 -0.71 8.99
C PHE A 297 6.67 0.50 8.26
N TYR A 298 6.07 1.27 7.60
CA TYR A 298 6.41 2.49 6.86
C TYR A 298 7.89 2.98 6.95
N SER A 299 8.87 2.06 6.80
CA SER A 299 10.26 2.47 6.59
C SER A 299 10.37 3.27 5.32
N ASP A 300 11.16 4.33 5.34
CA ASP A 300 11.46 5.12 4.16
C ASP A 300 12.48 4.38 3.29
N GLN A 301 12.03 3.89 2.13
CA GLN A 301 12.74 2.98 1.25
C GLN A 301 13.06 3.57 -0.13
N GLU A 302 12.80 4.85 -0.34
CA GLU A 302 12.96 5.52 -1.64
C GLU A 302 13.56 6.91 -1.47
N ASP A 303 14.23 7.40 -2.52
CA ASP A 303 14.66 8.80 -2.65
C ASP A 303 14.56 9.23 -4.13
N VAL A 304 14.11 10.46 -4.34
CA VAL A 304 14.10 11.11 -5.66
C VAL A 304 15.39 11.89 -5.83
N TYR A 305 16.11 11.60 -6.90
CA TYR A 305 17.34 12.27 -7.29
C TYR A 305 17.11 13.25 -8.43
N VAL A 306 17.58 14.48 -8.25
CA VAL A 306 17.55 15.55 -9.26
C VAL A 306 18.94 15.70 -9.88
N TYR A 307 19.03 15.58 -11.19
CA TYR A 307 20.28 15.66 -11.92
C TYR A 307 20.37 16.92 -12.77
N GLU A 308 21.55 17.53 -12.78
CA GLU A 308 21.97 18.43 -13.83
C GLU A 308 22.49 17.60 -15.02
N THR A 309 21.94 17.80 -16.22
CA THR A 309 22.42 17.13 -17.42
C THR A 309 23.39 18.01 -18.20
N ALA A 310 24.28 17.38 -18.99
CA ALA A 310 25.27 18.11 -19.76
C ALA A 310 24.60 18.93 -20.87
N PRO A 311 25.06 20.18 -21.11
CA PRO A 311 24.45 21.05 -22.13
C PRO A 311 24.49 20.44 -23.54
N GLU A 312 25.55 19.66 -23.84
CA GLU A 312 25.81 19.12 -25.17
C GLU A 312 25.25 17.69 -25.34
N ASP A 313 24.96 17.02 -24.18
CA ASP A 313 24.42 15.68 -24.18
C ASP A 313 23.43 15.50 -23.01
N PRO A 314 22.13 15.66 -23.23
CA PRO A 314 21.13 15.53 -22.17
C PRO A 314 21.01 14.09 -21.62
N ARG A 315 21.74 13.11 -22.20
CA ARG A 315 21.83 11.73 -21.70
C ARG A 315 23.06 11.48 -20.85
N SER A 316 23.81 12.53 -20.52
CA SER A 316 24.89 12.52 -19.54
C SER A 316 24.53 13.44 -18.38
N TYR A 317 24.69 12.97 -17.15
CA TYR A 317 24.36 13.69 -15.93
C TYR A 317 25.60 13.92 -15.06
N ARG A 318 25.60 15.02 -14.31
CA ARG A 318 26.68 15.36 -13.37
C ARG A 318 26.80 14.33 -12.27
N TYR A 319 28.05 13.87 -12.03
CA TYR A 319 28.40 13.05 -10.89
C TYR A 319 29.87 13.30 -10.50
N GLY A 320 30.09 13.66 -9.22
CA GLY A 320 31.41 14.15 -8.77
C GLY A 320 31.88 15.32 -9.60
N ASP A 321 33.12 15.26 -10.06
CA ASP A 321 33.75 16.31 -10.88
C ASP A 321 33.46 16.21 -12.38
N GLY A 322 32.64 15.24 -12.80
CA GLY A 322 32.41 14.94 -14.23
C GLY A 322 30.95 14.70 -14.60
N PHE A 323 30.78 14.10 -15.77
CA PHE A 323 29.48 13.63 -16.26
C PHE A 323 29.54 12.14 -16.54
N GLU A 324 28.49 11.41 -16.16
CA GLU A 324 28.28 9.99 -16.44
C GLU A 324 27.14 9.82 -17.45
N PRO A 325 27.26 8.89 -18.43
CA PRO A 325 26.19 8.62 -19.36
C PRO A 325 25.05 7.83 -18.68
N MET A 326 23.81 8.14 -19.01
CA MET A 326 22.67 7.31 -18.66
C MET A 326 22.75 5.96 -19.39
N ARG A 327 22.43 4.88 -18.69
CA ARG A 327 22.33 3.55 -19.27
C ARG A 327 21.03 3.43 -20.07
N ARG A 328 21.16 3.10 -21.36
CA ARG A 328 20.02 2.84 -22.26
C ARG A 328 19.73 1.35 -22.33
N VAL A 329 18.45 0.99 -22.29
CA VAL A 329 17.96 -0.35 -22.58
C VAL A 329 16.81 -0.22 -23.59
N ASP A 330 17.02 -0.74 -24.80
CA ASP A 330 15.98 -0.77 -25.82
C ASP A 330 15.11 -2.01 -25.64
N GLU A 331 13.80 -1.82 -25.46
CA GLU A 331 12.85 -2.90 -25.30
C GLU A 331 11.76 -2.87 -26.37
N ARG A 332 11.42 -4.07 -26.84
CA ARG A 332 10.34 -4.28 -27.81
C ARG A 332 9.02 -4.46 -27.07
N PHE A 333 8.02 -3.68 -27.45
CA PHE A 333 6.66 -3.79 -26.97
C PHE A 333 5.78 -4.33 -28.10
N VAL A 334 5.17 -5.47 -27.86
CA VAL A 334 4.12 -6.02 -28.72
C VAL A 334 2.84 -5.25 -28.45
N VAL A 335 2.16 -4.80 -29.51
CA VAL A 335 0.94 -3.98 -29.38
C VAL A 335 -0.16 -4.61 -30.22
N ARG A 336 -1.21 -5.14 -29.55
CA ARG A 336 -2.35 -5.73 -30.26
C ARG A 336 -2.99 -4.73 -31.21
N GLY A 337 -3.17 -5.14 -32.46
CA GLY A 337 -3.82 -4.30 -33.48
C GLY A 337 -2.95 -3.18 -34.05
N SER A 338 -1.64 -3.19 -33.76
CA SER A 338 -0.67 -2.22 -34.28
C SER A 338 0.67 -2.91 -34.54
N ASP A 339 1.60 -2.20 -35.16
CA ASP A 339 2.99 -2.63 -35.26
C ASP A 339 3.67 -2.59 -33.88
N ASP A 340 4.61 -3.50 -33.68
CA ASP A 340 5.44 -3.48 -32.48
C ASP A 340 6.33 -2.25 -32.46
N VAL A 341 6.58 -1.73 -31.27
CA VAL A 341 7.44 -0.57 -31.07
C VAL A 341 8.66 -0.92 -30.23
N VAL A 342 9.81 -0.29 -30.55
CA VAL A 342 11.01 -0.36 -29.73
C VAL A 342 11.18 0.98 -29.04
N LEU A 343 11.17 0.96 -27.72
CA LEU A 343 11.28 2.16 -26.89
C LEU A 343 12.50 2.07 -25.98
N PRO A 344 13.25 3.17 -25.80
CA PRO A 344 14.36 3.22 -24.87
C PRO A 344 13.86 3.38 -23.43
N LEU A 345 14.43 2.62 -22.52
CA LEU A 345 14.35 2.82 -21.08
C LEU A 345 15.67 3.42 -20.61
N TRP A 346 15.60 4.49 -19.83
CA TRP A 346 16.78 5.20 -19.36
C TRP A 346 16.98 5.05 -17.87
N PHE A 347 18.23 4.87 -17.47
CA PHE A 347 18.61 4.66 -16.07
C PHE A 347 19.83 5.50 -15.73
N THR A 348 19.79 6.15 -14.58
CA THR A 348 20.98 6.66 -13.91
C THR A 348 21.59 5.56 -13.05
N ARG A 349 22.68 5.85 -12.35
CA ARG A 349 23.26 4.93 -11.36
C ARG A 349 22.33 4.65 -10.18
N HIS A 350 21.41 5.59 -9.85
CA HIS A 350 20.47 5.44 -8.75
C HIS A 350 19.20 4.66 -9.13
N GLY A 351 18.85 4.66 -10.42
CA GLY A 351 17.66 3.90 -10.85
C GLY A 351 17.02 4.44 -12.12
N PRO A 352 15.75 4.08 -12.39
CA PRO A 352 15.04 4.51 -13.58
C PRO A 352 14.81 6.02 -13.61
N VAL A 353 14.98 6.61 -14.80
CA VAL A 353 14.64 8.01 -15.06
C VAL A 353 13.12 8.14 -15.15
N LEU A 354 12.55 8.93 -14.26
CA LEU A 354 11.11 9.20 -14.17
C LEU A 354 10.68 10.33 -15.10
N LEU A 355 11.52 11.36 -15.21
CA LEU A 355 11.29 12.52 -16.06
C LEU A 355 12.63 13.03 -16.59
N ASP A 356 12.64 13.41 -17.86
CA ASP A 356 13.75 14.02 -18.54
C ASP A 356 13.31 15.37 -19.14
N GLN A 357 14.02 16.43 -18.81
CA GLN A 357 13.76 17.81 -19.23
C GLN A 357 15.02 18.39 -19.88
N PRO A 358 15.33 18.01 -21.13
CA PRO A 358 16.55 18.47 -21.80
C PRO A 358 16.68 19.99 -21.94
N ALA A 359 15.56 20.71 -22.12
CA ALA A 359 15.55 22.18 -22.24
C ALA A 359 15.96 22.88 -20.94
N GLU A 360 15.67 22.28 -19.81
CA GLU A 360 16.00 22.75 -18.46
C GLU A 360 17.33 22.17 -17.96
N GLN A 361 17.99 21.33 -18.77
CA GLN A 361 19.19 20.58 -18.39
C GLN A 361 18.99 19.80 -17.09
N ARG A 362 17.84 19.12 -16.97
CA ARG A 362 17.46 18.37 -15.77
C ARG A 362 16.91 16.98 -16.11
N ALA A 363 17.16 16.05 -15.21
CA ALA A 363 16.52 14.74 -15.17
C ALA A 363 16.21 14.34 -13.73
N TYR A 364 15.22 13.48 -13.57
CA TYR A 364 14.78 12.98 -12.27
C TYR A 364 14.77 11.46 -12.31
N ALA A 365 15.36 10.82 -11.30
CA ALA A 365 15.30 9.37 -11.15
C ALA A 365 14.94 8.98 -9.73
N VAL A 366 14.49 7.75 -9.53
CA VAL A 366 14.20 7.21 -8.22
C VAL A 366 15.18 6.10 -7.86
N ARG A 367 15.71 6.16 -6.65
CA ARG A 367 16.38 5.04 -5.98
C ARG A 367 15.40 4.38 -5.05
N SER A 368 15.32 3.06 -5.09
CA SER A 368 14.41 2.32 -4.23
C SER A 368 15.06 1.01 -3.79
N VAL A 369 14.84 0.64 -2.55
CA VAL A 369 15.20 -0.67 -1.99
C VAL A 369 14.61 -1.82 -2.82
N TRP A 370 13.49 -1.58 -3.49
CA TRP A 370 12.83 -2.57 -4.35
C TRP A 370 13.66 -3.00 -5.57
N PHE A 371 14.73 -2.27 -5.91
CA PHE A 371 15.64 -2.66 -7.00
C PHE A 371 16.83 -3.49 -6.50
N GLU A 372 16.98 -3.68 -5.19
CA GLU A 372 18.03 -4.50 -4.62
C GLU A 372 17.72 -6.00 -4.79
N PRO A 373 18.76 -6.88 -4.88
CA PRO A 373 18.55 -8.32 -4.93
C PRO A 373 17.89 -8.82 -3.63
N GLY A 374 16.89 -9.70 -3.76
CA GLY A 374 16.17 -10.23 -2.59
C GLY A 374 14.95 -9.41 -2.18
N SER A 375 14.53 -8.44 -2.99
CA SER A 375 13.40 -7.57 -2.70
C SER A 375 12.11 -7.92 -3.46
N SER A 376 11.91 -9.19 -3.85
CA SER A 376 10.58 -9.66 -4.26
C SER A 376 9.65 -9.71 -3.05
N ALA A 377 8.53 -8.99 -3.16
CA ALA A 377 7.62 -8.80 -2.03
C ALA A 377 7.14 -10.12 -1.43
N TYR A 378 7.23 -10.25 -0.11
CA TYR A 378 6.78 -11.41 0.69
C TYR A 378 7.49 -12.75 0.39
N LEU A 379 8.39 -12.86 -0.60
CA LEU A 379 8.96 -14.16 -0.96
C LEU A 379 9.81 -14.77 0.18
N ARG A 380 10.37 -13.93 1.04
CA ARG A 380 11.08 -14.39 2.25
C ARG A 380 10.17 -15.14 3.24
N SER A 381 8.84 -15.07 3.08
CA SER A 381 7.87 -15.88 3.85
C SER A 381 8.14 -17.38 3.74
N LEU A 382 8.73 -17.85 2.66
CA LEU A 382 9.13 -19.26 2.50
C LEU A 382 10.06 -19.75 3.62
N ASP A 383 10.83 -18.84 4.20
CA ASP A 383 11.70 -19.12 5.34
C ASP A 383 10.95 -18.92 6.67
N SER A 384 10.32 -17.76 6.87
CA SER A 384 9.68 -17.40 8.15
C SER A 384 8.50 -18.29 8.52
N MET A 385 7.70 -18.76 7.55
CA MET A 385 6.54 -19.62 7.80
C MET A 385 6.89 -20.98 8.44
N ARG A 386 8.17 -21.38 8.39
CA ARG A 386 8.67 -22.66 8.92
C ARG A 386 9.17 -22.58 10.35
N GLN A 387 9.38 -21.36 10.85
CA GLN A 387 10.07 -21.16 12.12
C GLN A 387 9.16 -21.53 13.29
N THR A 388 9.72 -22.27 14.24
CA THR A 388 8.99 -22.81 15.40
C THR A 388 9.45 -22.19 16.72
N SER A 389 10.33 -21.21 16.68
CA SER A 389 10.80 -20.47 17.86
C SER A 389 11.08 -19.02 17.50
N LEU A 390 10.95 -18.12 18.49
CA LEU A 390 11.23 -16.70 18.28
C LEU A 390 12.66 -16.42 17.79
N PRO A 391 13.73 -17.03 18.34
CA PRO A 391 15.09 -16.79 17.83
C PRO A 391 15.25 -17.19 16.34
N ALA A 392 14.65 -18.31 15.92
CA ALA A 392 14.69 -18.74 14.53
C ALA A 392 13.85 -17.82 13.62
N PHE A 393 12.69 -17.38 14.09
CA PHE A 393 11.87 -16.40 13.39
C PHE A 393 12.61 -15.07 13.20
N GLN A 394 13.23 -14.53 14.25
CA GLN A 394 14.06 -13.32 14.17
C GLN A 394 15.23 -13.48 13.18
N ALA A 395 15.89 -14.62 13.19
CA ALA A 395 16.97 -14.90 12.24
C ALA A 395 16.47 -14.91 10.78
N SER A 396 15.28 -15.45 10.53
CA SER A 396 14.67 -15.44 9.19
C SER A 396 14.32 -14.02 8.71
N MET A 397 14.01 -13.11 9.64
CA MET A 397 13.69 -11.72 9.34
C MET A 397 14.88 -10.92 8.82
N ARG A 398 16.12 -11.26 9.14
CA ARG A 398 17.32 -10.56 8.65
C ARG A 398 17.41 -10.48 7.12
N GLY A 399 16.76 -11.41 6.40
CA GLY A 399 16.68 -11.36 4.95
C GLY A 399 15.40 -10.74 4.40
N TRP A 400 14.53 -10.19 5.26
CA TRP A 400 13.27 -9.59 4.85
C TRP A 400 13.48 -8.16 4.37
N GLY A 401 13.53 -7.94 3.05
CA GLY A 401 13.76 -6.60 2.47
C GLY A 401 12.50 -5.77 2.37
N VAL A 402 11.47 -6.32 1.70
CA VAL A 402 10.25 -5.61 1.34
C VAL A 402 8.99 -6.51 1.36
N PRO A 403 7.80 -5.92 1.56
CA PRO A 403 7.60 -4.59 2.12
C PRO A 403 8.11 -4.53 3.56
N SER A 404 8.54 -3.37 4.03
CA SER A 404 8.84 -3.21 5.45
C SER A 404 7.59 -3.52 6.28
N SER A 405 7.72 -4.34 7.30
CA SER A 405 6.57 -4.92 8.00
C SER A 405 6.78 -5.00 9.51
N ASN A 406 5.73 -4.68 10.25
CA ASN A 406 5.59 -5.03 11.65
C ASN A 406 5.18 -6.50 11.73
N HIS A 407 6.08 -7.38 12.08
CA HIS A 407 5.71 -8.77 12.35
C HIS A 407 5.31 -8.93 13.81
N VAL A 408 4.16 -9.54 14.05
CA VAL A 408 3.79 -10.08 15.37
C VAL A 408 3.94 -11.59 15.36
N TYR A 409 4.39 -12.12 16.48
CA TYR A 409 4.71 -13.53 16.67
C TYR A 409 4.10 -14.02 17.97
N ALA A 410 3.63 -15.26 17.98
CA ALA A 410 3.28 -16.00 19.18
C ALA A 410 3.63 -17.46 19.02
N ASP A 411 3.92 -18.17 20.12
CA ASP A 411 4.15 -19.62 20.07
C ASP A 411 3.49 -20.38 21.23
N ILE A 412 3.55 -21.70 21.13
CA ILE A 412 2.95 -22.60 22.12
C ILE A 412 3.66 -22.58 23.48
N SER A 413 4.85 -21.97 23.58
CA SER A 413 5.53 -21.75 24.87
C SER A 413 4.93 -20.57 25.64
N GLY A 414 4.11 -19.76 24.98
CA GLY A 414 3.46 -18.58 25.52
C GLY A 414 4.17 -17.27 25.17
N THR A 415 5.32 -17.31 24.49
CA THR A 415 6.05 -16.12 24.06
C THR A 415 5.27 -15.34 23.03
N ILE A 416 5.18 -14.01 23.22
CA ILE A 416 4.64 -13.06 22.25
C ILE A 416 5.72 -12.04 21.87
N ALA A 417 5.75 -11.61 20.61
CA ALA A 417 6.75 -10.64 20.17
C ALA A 417 6.27 -9.73 19.04
N TRP A 418 6.86 -8.53 18.99
CA TRP A 418 6.89 -7.65 17.83
C TRP A 418 8.33 -7.61 17.29
N VAL A 419 8.46 -7.90 16.00
CA VAL A 419 9.74 -7.97 15.28
C VAL A 419 9.57 -7.21 13.97
N PRO A 420 9.81 -5.90 13.91
CA PRO A 420 9.77 -5.18 12.66
C PRO A 420 10.91 -5.64 11.74
N ALA A 421 10.64 -5.66 10.46
CA ALA A 421 11.59 -6.06 9.44
C ALA A 421 11.40 -5.24 8.16
N GLY A 422 12.50 -4.98 7.47
CA GLY A 422 12.54 -4.22 6.22
C GLY A 422 13.87 -3.54 6.05
N TRP A 423 14.42 -3.58 4.84
CA TRP A 423 15.64 -2.85 4.57
C TRP A 423 15.38 -1.35 4.61
N THR A 424 16.14 -0.65 5.44
CA THR A 424 16.05 0.78 5.63
C THR A 424 17.37 1.41 5.21
N PRO A 425 17.38 2.28 4.19
CA PRO A 425 18.59 2.96 3.77
C PRO A 425 19.19 3.84 4.87
N VAL A 426 20.49 3.78 5.03
CA VAL A 426 21.22 4.71 5.91
C VAL A 426 21.60 5.94 5.11
N ARG A 427 20.97 7.08 5.43
CA ARG A 427 21.21 8.39 4.85
C ARG A 427 22.12 9.20 5.76
N PRO A 428 23.40 9.43 5.38
CA PRO A 428 24.37 10.08 6.29
C PRO A 428 24.08 11.54 6.57
N ASN A 429 23.46 12.26 5.64
CA ASN A 429 23.40 13.72 5.64
C ASN A 429 22.10 14.35 5.16
N TRP A 430 21.01 13.56 4.96
CA TRP A 430 19.67 14.09 4.64
C TRP A 430 18.57 13.22 5.27
N THR A 431 17.34 13.72 5.25
CA THR A 431 16.21 13.10 5.96
C THR A 431 15.36 12.16 5.09
N GLY A 432 15.51 12.16 3.76
CA GLY A 432 14.62 11.42 2.85
C GLY A 432 13.25 12.09 2.67
N LEU A 433 13.03 13.29 3.21
CA LEU A 433 11.73 13.97 3.12
C LEU A 433 11.55 14.82 1.85
N LEU A 434 12.64 15.11 1.15
CA LEU A 434 12.68 15.96 -0.05
C LEU A 434 13.64 15.38 -1.07
N PRO A 435 13.42 15.65 -2.38
CA PRO A 435 14.37 15.29 -3.42
C PRO A 435 15.77 15.86 -3.17
N VAL A 436 16.80 15.12 -3.55
CA VAL A 436 18.21 15.48 -3.35
C VAL A 436 18.98 15.52 -4.67
N PRO A 437 20.12 16.28 -4.75
CA PRO A 437 20.99 16.24 -5.91
C PRO A 437 21.55 14.85 -6.20
N GLY A 438 21.54 14.46 -7.48
CA GLY A 438 22.10 13.16 -7.93
C GLY A 438 23.60 13.21 -8.25
N ASP A 439 24.33 14.16 -7.69
CA ASP A 439 25.71 14.49 -8.01
C ASP A 439 26.78 13.76 -7.19
N GLY A 440 26.36 12.82 -6.34
CA GLY A 440 27.27 12.01 -5.52
C GLY A 440 27.43 12.48 -4.07
N ARG A 441 26.85 13.63 -3.68
CA ARG A 441 26.88 14.11 -2.30
C ARG A 441 25.89 13.38 -1.36
N TYR A 442 24.85 12.78 -1.92
CA TYR A 442 23.73 12.17 -1.19
C TYR A 442 23.62 10.69 -1.55
N GLU A 443 24.54 9.89 -1.02
CA GLU A 443 24.59 8.43 -1.27
C GLU A 443 24.15 7.64 -0.04
N TRP A 444 23.36 6.59 -0.24
CA TRP A 444 23.12 5.62 0.83
C TRP A 444 24.44 4.97 1.25
N SER A 445 24.74 4.98 2.53
CA SER A 445 25.95 4.32 3.05
C SER A 445 25.75 2.83 3.33
N GLY A 446 24.62 2.28 2.94
CA GLY A 446 24.22 0.89 3.14
C GLY A 446 22.80 0.80 3.69
N MET A 447 22.45 -0.37 4.20
CA MET A 447 21.17 -0.63 4.89
C MET A 447 21.40 -0.71 6.39
N LEU A 448 20.46 -0.21 7.17
CA LEU A 448 20.47 -0.37 8.62
C LEU A 448 20.45 -1.85 8.97
N ASP A 449 21.35 -2.27 9.86
CA ASP A 449 21.33 -3.63 10.37
C ASP A 449 19.98 -3.90 11.05
N MET A 450 19.29 -4.94 10.63
CA MET A 450 17.98 -5.28 11.15
C MET A 450 17.98 -5.67 12.63
N ASP A 451 19.12 -6.07 13.18
CA ASP A 451 19.26 -6.30 14.62
C ASP A 451 19.23 -4.99 15.44
N LEU A 452 19.40 -3.84 14.78
CA LEU A 452 19.23 -2.52 15.37
C LEU A 452 17.78 -2.04 15.37
N LEU A 453 16.89 -2.63 14.58
CA LEU A 453 15.48 -2.28 14.63
C LEU A 453 14.89 -2.60 16.03
N PRO A 454 13.97 -1.76 16.52
CA PRO A 454 13.39 -1.99 17.85
C PRO A 454 12.59 -3.29 17.86
N ARG A 455 12.49 -3.91 19.02
CA ARG A 455 11.68 -5.13 19.20
C ARG A 455 11.08 -5.15 20.61
N VAL A 456 9.94 -5.81 20.74
CA VAL A 456 9.28 -6.03 22.03
C VAL A 456 9.03 -7.52 22.19
N VAL A 457 9.36 -8.07 23.36
CA VAL A 457 9.12 -9.47 23.71
C VAL A 457 8.52 -9.53 25.09
N ASP A 458 7.42 -10.26 25.22
CA ASP A 458 6.71 -10.53 26.50
C ASP A 458 6.52 -9.26 27.37
N PRO A 459 5.89 -8.19 26.84
CA PRO A 459 5.74 -6.95 27.59
C PRO A 459 4.86 -7.15 28.83
N PRO A 460 5.10 -6.39 29.90
CA PRO A 460 4.27 -6.49 31.13
C PRO A 460 2.79 -6.18 30.92
N THR A 461 2.43 -5.52 29.82
CA THR A 461 1.05 -5.25 29.44
C THR A 461 0.28 -6.50 29.00
N GLY A 462 0.99 -7.59 28.69
CA GLY A 462 0.42 -8.85 28.21
C GLY A 462 -0.10 -8.81 26.78
N PHE A 463 0.07 -7.72 26.05
CA PHE A 463 -0.30 -7.64 24.63
C PHE A 463 0.65 -6.74 23.83
N ILE A 464 0.63 -6.93 22.53
CA ILE A 464 1.32 -6.10 21.53
C ILE A 464 0.32 -5.84 20.40
N ALA A 465 0.27 -4.61 19.88
CA ALA A 465 -0.59 -4.25 18.76
C ALA A 465 0.15 -3.34 17.78
N THR A 466 -0.21 -3.38 16.50
CA THR A 466 0.22 -2.42 15.48
C THR A 466 -0.91 -2.14 14.49
N ALA A 467 -1.04 -0.89 14.09
CA ALA A 467 -2.03 -0.42 13.12
C ALA A 467 -1.42 0.56 12.11
N ASN A 468 -0.14 0.39 11.78
CA ASN A 468 0.66 1.22 10.87
C ASN A 468 1.02 2.62 11.42
N GLU A 469 0.82 2.86 12.68
CA GLU A 469 1.19 4.11 13.36
C GLU A 469 2.69 4.19 13.60
N MET A 470 3.16 5.38 14.00
CA MET A 470 4.52 5.57 14.50
C MET A 470 4.69 4.81 15.82
N ASN A 471 5.46 3.74 15.78
CA ASN A 471 5.70 2.83 16.90
C ASN A 471 7.19 2.68 17.27
N LEU A 472 8.02 3.62 16.81
CA LEU A 472 9.42 3.68 17.24
C LEU A 472 9.49 4.13 18.70
N PRO A 473 10.40 3.55 19.51
CA PRO A 473 10.62 4.01 20.89
C PRO A 473 11.04 5.49 20.95
N VAL A 474 10.63 6.16 22.02
CA VAL A 474 11.06 7.55 22.26
C VAL A 474 12.58 7.65 22.29
N GLY A 475 13.15 8.54 21.50
CA GLY A 475 14.60 8.73 21.41
C GLY A 475 15.32 7.63 20.63
N TYR A 476 14.62 6.87 19.82
CA TYR A 476 15.25 5.87 18.95
C TYR A 476 16.30 6.53 18.02
N PRO A 477 17.56 6.03 18.00
CA PRO A 477 18.67 6.80 17.44
C PRO A 477 18.82 6.70 15.91
N HIS A 478 18.11 5.76 15.27
CA HIS A 478 18.25 5.52 13.84
C HIS A 478 17.04 6.08 13.08
N GLN A 479 17.29 6.66 11.94
CA GLN A 479 16.25 7.10 11.01
C GLN A 479 15.66 5.86 10.32
N VAL A 480 14.35 5.68 10.47
CA VAL A 480 13.59 4.60 9.81
C VAL A 480 12.61 5.19 8.81
N GLY A 481 11.83 6.17 9.25
CA GLY A 481 10.83 6.86 8.45
C GLY A 481 10.17 7.93 9.29
N HIS A 482 9.42 8.82 8.61
CA HIS A 482 8.75 9.95 9.23
C HIS A 482 7.27 10.08 8.83
N GLU A 483 6.74 9.12 8.07
CA GLU A 483 5.38 9.17 7.55
C GLU A 483 4.62 7.89 7.88
N TRP A 484 3.69 7.99 8.81
CA TRP A 484 2.93 6.86 9.34
C TRP A 484 1.43 7.08 9.14
N VAL A 485 0.62 6.10 9.42
CA VAL A 485 -0.84 6.25 9.50
C VAL A 485 -1.21 6.88 10.84
N ASP A 486 -2.32 7.61 10.88
CA ASP A 486 -2.84 8.22 12.11
C ASP A 486 -3.09 7.21 13.23
N ARG A 487 -3.16 7.70 14.47
CA ARG A 487 -3.26 6.86 15.67
C ARG A 487 -4.69 6.39 16.01
N SER A 488 -5.68 6.66 15.19
CA SER A 488 -7.09 6.35 15.52
C SER A 488 -7.32 4.87 15.77
N ARG A 489 -6.81 4.00 14.88
CA ARG A 489 -6.99 2.54 14.99
C ARG A 489 -6.22 1.95 16.17
N ILE A 490 -4.94 2.30 16.32
CA ILE A 490 -4.14 1.78 17.45
C ILE A 490 -4.70 2.25 18.79
N SER A 491 -5.16 3.51 18.89
CA SER A 491 -5.77 4.02 20.13
C SER A 491 -7.01 3.22 20.55
N ARG A 492 -7.81 2.76 19.58
CA ARG A 492 -8.97 1.91 19.86
C ARG A 492 -8.57 0.49 20.24
N ILE A 493 -7.60 -0.09 19.56
CA ILE A 493 -7.09 -1.43 19.90
C ILE A 493 -6.50 -1.43 21.31
N ASP A 494 -5.66 -0.46 21.64
CA ASP A 494 -5.06 -0.31 22.96
C ASP A 494 -6.12 -0.12 24.04
N GLU A 495 -7.15 0.72 23.78
CA GLU A 495 -8.27 0.93 24.70
C GLU A 495 -8.96 -0.39 25.04
N VAL A 496 -9.28 -1.21 24.03
CA VAL A 496 -9.99 -2.48 24.24
C VAL A 496 -9.08 -3.52 24.91
N LEU A 497 -7.84 -3.67 24.48
CA LEU A 497 -6.94 -4.66 25.04
C LEU A 497 -6.49 -4.33 26.46
N SER A 498 -6.47 -3.04 26.83
CA SER A 498 -6.14 -2.57 28.19
C SER A 498 -7.26 -2.71 29.21
N THR A 499 -8.49 -3.05 28.82
CA THR A 499 -9.63 -3.09 29.76
C THR A 499 -9.55 -4.19 30.82
N GLY A 500 -8.59 -5.11 30.69
CA GLY A 500 -8.29 -6.15 31.66
C GLY A 500 -9.43 -7.16 31.81
N GLY A 501 -9.19 -8.39 31.45
CA GLY A 501 -10.12 -9.51 31.50
C GLY A 501 -9.64 -10.58 30.52
N PRO A 502 -10.06 -11.82 30.65
CA PRO A 502 -9.61 -12.84 29.73
C PRO A 502 -10.16 -12.57 28.33
N HIS A 503 -9.27 -12.33 27.37
CA HIS A 503 -9.63 -12.18 25.97
C HIS A 503 -9.99 -13.53 25.35
N SER A 504 -11.02 -13.54 24.50
CA SER A 504 -11.45 -14.72 23.74
C SER A 504 -11.22 -14.53 22.24
N VAL A 505 -11.27 -15.61 21.48
CA VAL A 505 -11.27 -15.56 20.00
C VAL A 505 -12.47 -14.74 19.49
N ALA A 506 -13.63 -14.89 20.15
CA ALA A 506 -14.82 -14.12 19.79
C ALA A 506 -14.64 -12.62 20.03
N ALA A 507 -13.99 -12.22 21.15
CA ALA A 507 -13.66 -10.83 21.42
C ALA A 507 -12.65 -10.27 20.39
N ALA A 508 -11.65 -11.07 19.99
CA ALA A 508 -10.71 -10.67 18.94
C ALA A 508 -11.42 -10.46 17.59
N CYS A 509 -12.33 -11.35 17.20
CA CYS A 509 -13.15 -11.18 15.99
C CYS A 509 -14.05 -9.93 16.06
N ALA A 510 -14.63 -9.65 17.24
CA ALA A 510 -15.45 -8.45 17.46
C ALA A 510 -14.61 -7.16 17.32
N LEU A 511 -13.38 -7.15 17.86
CA LEU A 511 -12.48 -6.01 17.73
C LEU A 511 -12.04 -5.78 16.27
N GLN A 512 -11.84 -6.83 15.48
CA GLN A 512 -11.53 -6.69 14.05
C GLN A 512 -12.66 -6.02 13.24
N THR A 513 -13.89 -6.09 13.73
CA THR A 513 -15.08 -5.48 13.12
C THR A 513 -15.65 -4.33 13.95
N ASP A 514 -14.89 -3.78 14.90
CA ASP A 514 -15.30 -2.65 15.73
C ASP A 514 -15.49 -1.39 14.86
N THR A 515 -16.59 -0.70 15.04
CA THR A 515 -17.00 0.45 14.24
C THR A 515 -16.81 1.79 14.96
N LEU A 516 -16.21 1.81 16.17
CA LEU A 516 -16.00 3.04 16.92
C LEU A 516 -15.01 3.95 16.20
N SER A 517 -15.45 5.17 15.87
CA SER A 517 -14.65 6.22 15.25
C SER A 517 -14.00 7.11 16.30
N VAL A 518 -12.69 6.98 16.49
CA VAL A 518 -11.92 7.88 17.38
C VAL A 518 -11.97 9.34 16.90
N PRO A 519 -11.86 9.62 15.58
CA PRO A 519 -12.07 10.98 15.07
C PRO A 519 -13.46 11.54 15.41
N ALA A 520 -14.51 10.75 15.25
CA ALA A 520 -15.87 11.17 15.60
C ALA A 520 -16.00 11.49 17.10
N ARG A 521 -15.41 10.67 17.96
CA ARG A 521 -15.38 10.88 19.42
C ARG A 521 -14.62 12.15 19.81
N ARG A 522 -13.50 12.46 19.15
CA ARG A 522 -12.74 13.70 19.34
C ARG A 522 -13.56 14.91 18.89
N MET A 523 -14.15 14.84 17.69
CA MET A 523 -15.00 15.89 17.15
C MET A 523 -16.27 16.11 17.96
N GLY A 524 -16.84 15.06 18.55
CA GLY A 524 -18.01 15.14 19.44
C GLY A 524 -17.81 16.11 20.61
N ARG A 525 -16.58 16.21 21.16
CA ARG A 525 -16.24 17.19 22.20
C ARG A 525 -16.32 18.64 21.70
N LEU A 526 -15.93 18.89 20.46
CA LEU A 526 -16.01 20.22 19.84
C LEU A 526 -17.46 20.57 19.50
N VAL A 527 -18.23 19.61 18.98
CA VAL A 527 -19.66 19.78 18.67
C VAL A 527 -20.47 20.08 19.91
N ALA A 528 -20.16 19.47 21.06
CA ALA A 528 -20.85 19.71 22.34
C ALA A 528 -20.71 21.17 22.84
N ALA A 529 -19.72 21.92 22.38
CA ALA A 529 -19.53 23.32 22.72
C ALA A 529 -20.27 24.28 21.76
N LEU A 530 -20.84 23.79 20.66
CA LEU A 530 -21.57 24.60 19.68
C LEU A 530 -23.00 24.91 20.18
N PRO A 531 -23.65 25.95 19.63
CA PRO A 531 -25.05 26.21 19.88
C PRO A 531 -25.94 25.03 19.57
N GLU A 532 -26.99 24.84 20.34
CA GLU A 532 -27.95 23.76 20.13
C GLU A 532 -28.79 23.99 18.85
N THR A 533 -28.71 23.09 17.92
CA THR A 533 -29.43 23.06 16.64
C THR A 533 -29.93 21.65 16.34
N ALA A 534 -30.65 21.42 15.25
CA ALA A 534 -31.11 20.09 14.86
C ALA A 534 -29.92 19.10 14.64
N PRO A 535 -28.86 19.47 13.88
CA PRO A 535 -27.73 18.58 13.67
C PRO A 535 -26.91 18.34 14.97
N THR A 536 -26.68 19.35 15.80
CA THR A 536 -25.96 19.13 17.07
C THR A 536 -26.75 18.23 18.03
N ARG A 537 -28.10 18.34 18.09
CA ARG A 537 -28.94 17.40 18.83
C ARG A 537 -28.87 15.98 18.32
N LEU A 538 -28.81 15.80 16.99
CA LEU A 538 -28.67 14.47 16.39
C LEU A 538 -27.34 13.79 16.76
N LEU A 539 -26.26 14.56 16.88
CA LEU A 539 -24.95 14.05 17.31
C LEU A 539 -24.81 13.95 18.84
N ALA A 540 -25.68 14.64 19.61
CA ALA A 540 -25.64 14.60 21.05
C ALA A 540 -26.03 13.21 21.59
N GLY A 541 -25.19 12.64 22.47
CA GLY A 541 -25.42 11.32 23.04
C GLY A 541 -25.16 10.14 22.09
N TRP A 542 -24.64 10.40 20.88
CA TRP A 542 -24.17 9.34 19.99
C TRP A 542 -22.90 8.69 20.56
N ASP A 543 -22.85 7.35 20.49
CA ASP A 543 -21.75 6.53 20.99
C ASP A 543 -20.52 6.48 20.06
N HIS A 544 -20.59 7.18 18.93
CA HIS A 544 -19.56 7.30 17.90
C HIS A 544 -19.27 6.00 17.12
N HIS A 545 -20.18 5.03 17.18
CA HIS A 545 -20.11 3.84 16.32
C HIS A 545 -20.67 4.14 14.92
N LEU A 546 -19.87 3.81 13.88
CA LEU A 546 -20.25 3.96 12.47
C LEU A 546 -21.07 2.76 11.99
N ASP A 547 -22.09 2.39 12.75
CA ASP A 547 -22.96 1.28 12.41
C ASP A 547 -23.85 1.59 11.21
N ALA A 548 -24.11 0.56 10.39
CA ALA A 548 -24.88 0.71 9.16
C ALA A 548 -26.28 1.33 9.39
N ALA A 549 -26.92 1.08 10.55
CA ALA A 549 -28.22 1.63 10.91
C ALA A 549 -28.15 3.01 11.59
N SER A 550 -26.96 3.57 11.85
CA SER A 550 -26.80 4.81 12.58
C SER A 550 -27.06 6.05 11.72
N GLY A 551 -28.04 6.86 12.10
CA GLY A 551 -28.30 8.18 11.52
C GLY A 551 -27.23 9.22 11.88
N PRO A 552 -26.79 9.32 13.16
CA PRO A 552 -25.67 10.16 13.55
C PRO A 552 -24.38 9.85 12.78
N ALA A 553 -24.06 8.57 12.54
CA ALA A 553 -22.92 8.17 11.72
C ALA A 553 -23.03 8.71 10.28
N ALA A 554 -24.23 8.63 9.67
CA ALA A 554 -24.46 9.18 8.34
C ALA A 554 -24.19 10.68 8.29
N LEU A 555 -24.69 11.44 9.29
CA LEU A 555 -24.43 12.87 9.39
C LEU A 555 -22.95 13.18 9.57
N PHE A 556 -22.29 12.48 10.51
CA PHE A 556 -20.88 12.70 10.80
C PHE A 556 -20.00 12.45 9.57
N GLU A 557 -20.16 11.35 8.87
CA GLU A 557 -19.32 10.99 7.72
C GLU A 557 -19.55 11.92 6.52
N VAL A 558 -20.81 12.32 6.26
CA VAL A 558 -21.10 13.35 5.24
C VAL A 558 -20.48 14.69 5.65
N TRP A 559 -20.61 15.08 6.92
CA TRP A 559 -20.00 16.31 7.43
C TRP A 559 -18.48 16.27 7.30
N TRP A 560 -17.81 15.25 7.84
CA TRP A 560 -16.37 15.12 7.87
C TRP A 560 -15.75 15.14 6.47
N SER A 561 -16.28 14.30 5.57
CA SER A 561 -15.66 14.07 4.27
C SER A 561 -16.06 15.11 3.21
N ARG A 562 -17.32 15.56 3.20
CA ARG A 562 -17.87 16.37 2.12
C ARG A 562 -17.98 17.87 2.42
N HIS A 563 -18.06 18.23 3.68
CA HIS A 563 -18.27 19.61 4.10
C HIS A 563 -17.14 20.17 4.93
N LEU A 564 -16.74 19.50 6.02
CA LEU A 564 -15.76 20.04 6.96
C LEU A 564 -14.35 20.08 6.35
N LYS A 565 -13.80 18.93 5.88
CA LYS A 565 -12.43 18.91 5.33
C LYS A 565 -12.26 19.86 4.14
N PRO A 566 -13.14 19.89 3.13
CA PRO A 566 -13.02 20.87 2.04
C PRO A 566 -13.06 22.32 2.50
N ALA A 567 -13.94 22.65 3.45
CA ALA A 567 -14.04 24.02 3.99
C ALA A 567 -12.83 24.40 4.86
N LEU A 568 -12.31 23.44 5.64
CA LEU A 568 -11.08 23.61 6.42
C LEU A 568 -9.88 23.88 5.50
N PHE A 569 -9.71 23.07 4.46
CA PHE A 569 -8.63 23.27 3.50
C PHE A 569 -8.80 24.60 2.74
N ALA A 570 -10.02 24.99 2.39
CA ALA A 570 -10.28 26.30 1.78
C ALA A 570 -9.90 27.46 2.70
N ARG A 571 -10.05 27.29 4.02
CA ARG A 571 -9.68 28.27 5.03
C ARG A 571 -8.19 28.34 5.27
N LEU A 572 -7.54 27.17 5.45
CA LEU A 572 -6.14 27.09 5.89
C LEU A 572 -5.14 27.10 4.73
N VAL A 573 -5.58 26.76 3.51
CA VAL A 573 -4.74 26.66 2.31
C VAL A 573 -5.34 27.53 1.20
N PRO A 574 -4.96 28.82 1.12
CA PRO A 574 -5.53 29.78 0.17
C PRO A 574 -5.31 29.38 -1.30
N ASP A 575 -4.16 28.78 -1.63
CA ASP A 575 -3.83 28.35 -2.99
C ASP A 575 -4.69 27.13 -3.42
N PRO A 576 -5.56 27.26 -4.47
CA PRO A 576 -6.38 26.17 -4.94
C PRO A 576 -5.59 24.95 -5.46
N ALA A 577 -4.40 25.17 -6.03
CA ALA A 577 -3.53 24.11 -6.53
C ALA A 577 -2.98 23.26 -5.38
N LEU A 578 -2.59 23.91 -4.27
CA LEU A 578 -2.16 23.19 -3.07
C LEU A 578 -3.31 22.47 -2.38
N ARG A 579 -4.52 23.05 -2.37
CA ARG A 579 -5.70 22.38 -1.78
C ARG A 579 -6.01 21.02 -2.40
N ALA A 580 -5.79 20.88 -3.70
CA ALA A 580 -5.99 19.61 -4.39
C ALA A 580 -5.03 18.51 -3.90
N LEU A 581 -3.87 18.90 -3.35
CA LEU A 581 -2.88 17.99 -2.79
C LEU A 581 -3.18 17.58 -1.34
N MET A 582 -4.09 18.29 -0.66
CA MET A 582 -4.41 18.02 0.76
C MET A 582 -5.33 16.79 0.95
N VAL A 583 -5.96 16.28 -0.09
CA VAL A 583 -6.90 15.16 -0.01
C VAL A 583 -6.12 13.83 0.00
N PRO A 584 -6.48 12.88 0.88
CA PRO A 584 -7.60 12.85 1.86
C PRO A 584 -7.34 13.66 3.13
N GLY A 585 -6.10 14.06 3.38
CA GLY A 585 -5.62 14.80 4.53
C GLY A 585 -5.22 13.91 5.70
N ASP A 586 -4.24 14.36 6.45
CA ASP A 586 -3.76 13.70 7.65
C ASP A 586 -4.75 13.90 8.80
N VAL A 587 -5.30 12.82 9.33
CA VAL A 587 -6.37 12.85 10.34
C VAL A 587 -5.89 13.47 11.66
N ASP A 588 -4.69 13.11 12.11
CA ASP A 588 -4.16 13.63 13.37
C ASP A 588 -3.83 15.12 13.27
N ALA A 589 -3.25 15.57 12.15
CA ALA A 589 -2.98 16.99 11.92
C ALA A 589 -4.28 17.81 11.79
N ILE A 590 -5.30 17.29 11.10
CA ILE A 590 -6.61 17.94 10.99
C ILE A 590 -7.25 18.09 12.36
N LEU A 591 -7.28 17.02 13.16
CA LEU A 591 -7.85 17.05 14.50
C LEU A 591 -7.06 17.97 15.42
N ALA A 592 -5.74 17.97 15.35
CA ALA A 592 -4.89 18.84 16.17
C ALA A 592 -5.17 20.33 15.88
N VAL A 593 -5.28 20.73 14.61
CA VAL A 593 -5.57 22.12 14.27
C VAL A 593 -7.01 22.56 14.63
N LEU A 594 -7.95 21.61 14.63
CA LEU A 594 -9.32 21.88 15.08
C LEU A 594 -9.41 21.97 16.61
N GLU A 595 -8.68 21.14 17.34
CA GLU A 595 -8.66 21.15 18.82
C GLU A 595 -7.90 22.36 19.36
N ALA A 596 -6.81 22.79 18.69
CA ALA A 596 -6.00 23.93 19.06
C ALA A 596 -5.83 24.90 17.87
N PRO A 597 -6.90 25.65 17.52
CA PRO A 597 -6.87 26.52 16.35
C PRO A 597 -5.90 27.70 16.54
N ASP A 598 -5.16 28.02 15.49
CA ASP A 598 -4.16 29.09 15.45
C ASP A 598 -4.60 30.28 14.57
N ALA A 599 -3.70 31.23 14.37
CA ALA A 599 -3.96 32.48 13.62
C ALA A 599 -4.42 32.25 12.17
N ARG A 600 -4.23 31.06 11.61
CA ARG A 600 -4.73 30.73 10.26
C ARG A 600 -6.26 30.72 10.19
N PHE A 601 -6.95 30.53 11.32
CA PHE A 601 -8.42 30.66 11.39
C PHE A 601 -8.89 32.11 11.37
N GLY A 602 -8.05 33.08 11.73
CA GLY A 602 -8.39 34.51 11.75
C GLY A 602 -8.02 35.20 13.07
N SER A 603 -8.63 36.36 13.34
CA SER A 603 -8.32 37.17 14.52
C SER A 603 -8.82 36.56 15.85
N ASN A 604 -9.84 35.71 15.81
CA ASN A 604 -10.38 34.99 16.94
C ASN A 604 -10.42 33.47 16.63
N PRO A 605 -9.28 32.77 16.67
CA PRO A 605 -9.15 31.42 16.13
C PRO A 605 -10.19 30.41 16.62
N ALA A 606 -10.47 30.39 17.92
CA ALA A 606 -11.47 29.50 18.50
C ALA A 606 -12.89 29.81 18.01
N GLN A 607 -13.27 31.08 17.98
CA GLN A 607 -14.59 31.50 17.51
C GLN A 607 -14.75 31.27 16.00
N ASP A 608 -13.71 31.55 15.23
CA ASP A 608 -13.70 31.35 13.77
C ASP A 608 -13.75 29.85 13.42
N ARG A 609 -13.06 28.98 14.19
CA ARG A 609 -13.18 27.54 14.12
C ARG A 609 -14.61 27.08 14.44
N ASP A 610 -15.22 27.53 15.55
CA ASP A 610 -16.56 27.16 15.94
C ASP A 610 -17.61 27.58 14.90
N ALA A 611 -17.44 28.76 14.31
CA ALA A 611 -18.28 29.21 13.20
C ALA A 611 -18.14 28.32 11.95
N LEU A 612 -16.93 27.87 11.62
CA LEU A 612 -16.68 26.92 10.54
C LEU A 612 -17.39 25.58 10.82
N LEU A 613 -17.22 25.03 12.05
CA LEU A 613 -17.84 23.78 12.43
C LEU A 613 -19.37 23.86 12.35
N ALA A 614 -19.97 24.92 12.91
CA ALA A 614 -21.42 25.12 12.89
C ALA A 614 -21.96 25.24 11.45
N THR A 615 -21.32 26.08 10.63
CA THR A 615 -21.78 26.33 9.25
C THR A 615 -21.69 25.07 8.40
N THR A 616 -20.59 24.33 8.50
CA THR A 616 -20.39 23.10 7.71
C THR A 616 -21.27 21.96 8.20
N LEU A 617 -21.58 21.88 9.50
CA LEU A 617 -22.48 20.88 10.06
C LEU A 617 -23.92 21.11 9.61
N GLU A 618 -24.40 22.37 9.57
CA GLU A 618 -25.72 22.71 9.02
C GLU A 618 -25.81 22.37 7.52
N ALA A 619 -24.76 22.64 6.75
CA ALA A 619 -24.71 22.28 5.34
C ALA A 619 -24.75 20.76 5.13
N ALA A 620 -24.02 20.00 5.95
CA ALA A 620 -24.04 18.54 5.92
C ALA A 620 -25.41 17.97 6.31
N PHE A 621 -26.09 18.58 7.29
CA PHE A 621 -27.43 18.17 7.68
C PHE A 621 -28.42 18.37 6.52
N ALA A 622 -28.34 19.51 5.81
CA ALA A 622 -29.16 19.77 4.63
C ALA A 622 -28.84 18.76 3.49
N ASP A 623 -27.56 18.41 3.29
CA ASP A 623 -27.16 17.38 2.30
C ASP A 623 -27.73 16.00 2.69
N CYS A 624 -27.67 15.64 3.97
CA CYS A 624 -28.30 14.40 4.46
C CYS A 624 -29.82 14.39 4.28
N MET A 625 -30.50 15.51 4.54
CA MET A 625 -31.96 15.63 4.27
C MET A 625 -32.27 15.38 2.80
N ALA A 626 -31.45 15.92 1.90
CA ALA A 626 -31.64 15.72 0.46
C ALA A 626 -31.43 14.26 0.04
N ARG A 627 -30.49 13.54 0.64
CA ARG A 627 -30.12 12.15 0.31
C ARG A 627 -30.98 11.10 1.00
N LEU A 628 -31.30 11.33 2.27
CA LEU A 628 -31.90 10.32 3.14
C LEU A 628 -33.37 10.63 3.48
N GLY A 629 -33.84 11.85 3.20
CA GLY A 629 -35.19 12.31 3.47
C GLY A 629 -35.27 13.21 4.72
N GLN A 630 -36.44 13.84 4.92
CA GLN A 630 -36.66 14.84 5.98
C GLN A 630 -36.77 14.26 7.39
N ASP A 631 -37.13 12.98 7.50
CA ASP A 631 -37.26 12.29 8.77
C ASP A 631 -35.90 11.68 9.16
N THR A 632 -35.25 12.32 10.12
CA THR A 632 -33.93 11.89 10.64
C THR A 632 -33.95 10.53 11.34
N SER A 633 -35.13 10.09 11.82
CA SER A 633 -35.26 8.77 12.45
C SER A 633 -35.10 7.61 11.45
N GLY A 634 -35.28 7.87 10.17
CA GLY A 634 -35.07 6.92 9.09
C GLY A 634 -33.65 6.98 8.47
N TRP A 635 -32.77 7.83 8.97
CA TRP A 635 -31.40 7.91 8.46
C TRP A 635 -30.58 6.70 8.86
N ALA A 636 -29.75 6.23 7.94
CA ALA A 636 -28.89 5.09 8.15
C ALA A 636 -27.61 5.23 7.31
N TRP A 637 -26.45 5.07 7.94
CA TRP A 637 -25.13 5.15 7.28
C TRP A 637 -25.02 4.16 6.11
N GLY A 638 -25.49 2.93 6.29
CA GLY A 638 -25.48 1.89 5.27
C GLY A 638 -26.28 2.22 3.99
N ARG A 639 -27.09 3.31 3.96
CA ARG A 639 -27.73 3.80 2.73
C ARG A 639 -26.79 4.68 1.89
N LEU A 640 -25.71 5.18 2.47
CA LEU A 640 -24.72 6.07 1.84
C LEU A 640 -23.37 5.39 1.63
N HIS A 641 -23.07 4.34 2.38
CA HIS A 641 -21.79 3.66 2.38
C HIS A 641 -21.97 2.16 2.19
N HIS A 642 -21.36 1.63 1.15
CA HIS A 642 -21.41 0.19 0.82
C HIS A 642 -20.00 -0.32 0.53
N ALA A 643 -19.75 -1.58 0.81
CA ALA A 643 -18.61 -2.29 0.25
C ALA A 643 -18.95 -2.64 -1.22
N ALA A 644 -18.23 -2.05 -2.16
CA ALA A 644 -18.32 -2.39 -3.57
C ALA A 644 -17.24 -3.42 -3.91
N PHE A 645 -17.67 -4.61 -4.33
CA PHE A 645 -16.75 -5.66 -4.80
C PHE A 645 -16.73 -5.62 -6.32
N GLU A 646 -15.84 -4.80 -6.88
CA GLU A 646 -15.75 -4.61 -8.32
C GLU A 646 -14.83 -5.64 -8.96
N HIS A 647 -15.32 -6.24 -10.05
CA HIS A 647 -14.52 -7.06 -10.94
C HIS A 647 -13.83 -6.17 -11.99
N PRO A 648 -12.55 -6.44 -12.39
CA PRO A 648 -11.86 -5.62 -13.39
C PRO A 648 -12.60 -5.46 -14.73
N LEU A 649 -13.48 -6.39 -15.06
CA LEU A 649 -14.34 -6.35 -16.25
C LEU A 649 -15.74 -5.74 -16.02
N ALA A 650 -16.04 -5.18 -14.85
CA ALA A 650 -17.37 -4.64 -14.56
C ALA A 650 -17.82 -3.59 -15.58
N GLY A 651 -16.91 -2.75 -16.06
CA GLY A 651 -17.18 -1.78 -17.14
C GLY A 651 -17.32 -2.38 -18.53
N PHE A 652 -16.94 -3.66 -18.72
CA PHE A 652 -16.98 -4.37 -20.01
C PHE A 652 -18.32 -5.06 -20.27
N ALA A 653 -18.96 -5.52 -19.24
CA ALA A 653 -20.20 -6.25 -19.34
C ALA A 653 -21.37 -5.26 -19.30
N GLY A 654 -21.90 -4.92 -20.44
CA GLY A 654 -23.26 -4.38 -20.48
C GLY A 654 -24.16 -5.31 -19.65
N ALA A 655 -24.78 -4.78 -18.59
CA ALA A 655 -25.92 -5.30 -17.82
C ALA A 655 -25.96 -6.78 -17.38
N GLY A 656 -24.94 -7.59 -17.55
CA GLY A 656 -24.93 -9.02 -17.26
C GLY A 656 -24.15 -9.48 -16.03
N PHE A 657 -23.39 -8.60 -15.38
CA PHE A 657 -22.56 -8.91 -14.20
C PHE A 657 -23.05 -8.22 -12.91
N ALA A 658 -24.29 -7.79 -12.86
CA ALA A 658 -24.93 -7.39 -11.62
C ALA A 658 -25.52 -8.64 -10.94
N GLY A 659 -24.72 -9.29 -10.09
CA GLY A 659 -25.17 -10.42 -9.28
C GLY A 659 -24.24 -10.59 -8.09
#